data_20a0b6cdae691dd6f177387f6c8fb120
#
_entry.id   20a0b6cdae691dd6f177387f6c8fb120
#
_cell.length_a   1.000
_cell.length_b   1.000
_cell.length_c   1.000
_cell.angle_alpha   90.00
_cell.angle_beta   90.00
_cell.angle_gamma   90.00
#
_symmetry.space_group_name_H-M   'P 1'
#
loop_
_entity.id
_entity.type
_entity.pdbx_description
1 polymer ?
#
loop_
_entity_poly.entity_id
_entity_poly.type
_entity_poly.pdbx_seq_one_letter_code
_entity_poly.pdbx_strand_id
1 'polypeptide(L)'
;MKLKFKHQPFQAEAAAAVCDVFNDQPLRTANYRIDLGDTTNMQQRMDFSEVGFRNHPLVPELTRSRILENLRAVQIRNNLKPSDALAGPGINLTIEMETGTGKTYTYVKTMYELNRRYGWSKFIIVVPSVAIREGVAKSLETTQQHFSDEYGKKIRFFTYSSDKLTEVDNFASDSGIYAMIINMQAFNSSKNQKIIDKKLDSFRSRRPIDIIAQTNPILIIDEPQSVEGKQTKESLKKFNALFTLRYSATHKEKYDMVYRLDAMDAYNQHLVKKIAALGITLTGTTATNSFVYVEGVDIYKNKAPTARLGFEIKGKTGTRTMVRKVQGGDDLYTLSGELDEYADRFVILPDGIDGRDNSVTFLNGLKLYAGQISGNEQMTALQRRIQIRETIRTHIQRERELYPRGIKVLSLFFIDEVSKYRLYDGDNDDGRNGEYAKMFEEEYENVVGQMQRQFGDDAYLHYLDGIDVHKTHQGYFSIDKKKGKKARFVEGKIDRKTQLSDDVDAYDLIMKDKERLLSLDEPVRFIFSHSALREGWDNPNVFQICTLKPQSESEIRSRQEIGRGLRLCVNQQGERMDESVLGRDVQELNKLTLITDMEFGRFAEALQQGLAASLAGRPRMVEPGLFAGRLLTGTTGARVRVTRELAEEICAALRKQGYVKDRVLTGSFFADRDRGAVRLGGSLQDLSAAVAQVLSGVYTPRAIPAENAHGGNVTARADPEKLQTEAFRSLWARVGPKSFYTVSFDTRELIGNVIQALDAHLQVTPVSVRTVYGEQATQLQSREQLLQGRAFRRRESRVQAAGPPAPGGVRYDLVGRLVEETGLTRTTAASILQGIAPETFAMFRLNPEDFLLQASRLINREKAAAVVRHITYHRLDASYDAALFTNAVRRGRLGCTAVPAAHSISDYVICDTDRERAFAEALEASEAVRLYVRLPKSFFIPTPVGRYTPDWAIALRDRAGDPVYFVAETSGRAPQPQGVEAAKLQCARAHFAAVSGGEVMCGAVRDLDELLRIVG
;
A
#
# COMPACT_ATOMS: atom_id res chain seq x y z
N MET A 1 -1.29 15.06 11.31
CA MET A 1 -0.39 14.70 10.18
C MET A 1 -1.25 14.38 8.96
N LYS A 2 -0.88 14.81 7.75
CA LYS A 2 -1.65 14.52 6.53
C LYS A 2 -0.80 13.65 5.60
N LEU A 3 -1.32 12.50 5.17
CA LEU A 3 -0.62 11.58 4.26
C LEU A 3 -0.46 12.21 2.87
N LYS A 4 0.73 12.09 2.30
CA LYS A 4 1.04 12.53 0.93
C LYS A 4 1.01 11.32 -0.02
N PHE A 5 0.20 11.42 -1.06
CA PHE A 5 0.09 10.39 -2.08
C PHE A 5 1.04 10.68 -3.25
N LYS A 6 1.69 9.65 -3.76
CA LYS A 6 2.56 9.72 -4.94
C LYS A 6 1.97 8.87 -6.06
N HIS A 7 2.16 9.30 -7.29
CA HIS A 7 1.83 8.48 -8.47
C HIS A 7 2.82 7.33 -8.58
N GLN A 8 2.30 6.12 -8.57
CA GLN A 8 3.11 4.91 -8.72
C GLN A 8 2.87 4.29 -10.10
N PRO A 9 3.93 3.98 -10.89
CA PRO A 9 3.79 3.41 -12.22
C PRO A 9 2.95 2.14 -12.26
N PHE A 10 3.20 1.19 -11.34
CA PHE A 10 2.49 -0.08 -11.27
C PHE A 10 0.97 0.08 -11.01
N GLN A 11 0.56 1.12 -10.27
CA GLN A 11 -0.87 1.41 -10.03
C GLN A 11 -1.53 2.01 -11.27
N ALA A 12 -0.80 2.84 -12.01
CA ALA A 12 -1.25 3.38 -13.29
C ALA A 12 -1.35 2.27 -14.36
N GLU A 13 -0.38 1.36 -14.40
CA GLU A 13 -0.39 0.19 -15.28
C GLU A 13 -1.57 -0.74 -15.01
N ALA A 14 -1.86 -1.01 -13.72
CA ALA A 14 -3.00 -1.83 -13.32
C ALA A 14 -4.34 -1.19 -13.73
N ALA A 15 -4.49 0.12 -13.54
CA ALA A 15 -5.68 0.85 -13.98
C ALA A 15 -5.80 0.87 -15.52
N ALA A 16 -4.70 1.11 -16.22
CA ALA A 16 -4.66 1.08 -17.68
C ALA A 16 -4.99 -0.32 -18.22
N ALA A 17 -4.50 -1.39 -17.57
CA ALA A 17 -4.79 -2.77 -17.97
C ALA A 17 -6.29 -3.08 -17.95
N VAL A 18 -7.03 -2.56 -16.97
CA VAL A 18 -8.50 -2.69 -16.93
C VAL A 18 -9.14 -1.90 -18.06
N CYS A 19 -8.73 -0.65 -18.26
CA CYS A 19 -9.33 0.22 -19.28
C CYS A 19 -9.10 -0.34 -20.69
N ASP A 20 -7.89 -0.80 -21.00
CA ASP A 20 -7.50 -1.23 -22.34
C ASP A 20 -8.25 -2.49 -22.83
N VAL A 21 -8.90 -3.25 -21.93
CA VAL A 21 -9.84 -4.32 -22.33
C VAL A 21 -11.04 -3.76 -23.11
N PHE A 22 -11.41 -2.53 -22.82
CA PHE A 22 -12.54 -1.84 -23.44
C PHE A 22 -12.11 -0.83 -24.53
N ASN A 23 -10.91 -0.99 -25.09
CA ASN A 23 -10.52 -0.22 -26.27
C ASN A 23 -11.62 -0.34 -27.35
N ASP A 24 -11.83 0.71 -28.10
CA ASP A 24 -12.93 0.90 -29.07
C ASP A 24 -14.28 1.31 -28.44
N GLN A 25 -14.40 1.34 -27.10
CA GLN A 25 -15.53 1.98 -26.44
C GLN A 25 -15.37 3.51 -26.53
N PRO A 26 -16.26 4.24 -27.22
CA PRO A 26 -16.13 5.70 -27.33
C PRO A 26 -16.45 6.39 -26.00
N LEU A 27 -15.83 7.54 -25.80
CA LEU A 27 -16.20 8.44 -24.70
C LEU A 27 -17.63 8.93 -24.91
N ARG A 28 -18.49 8.68 -23.95
CA ARG A 28 -19.87 9.16 -23.94
C ARG A 28 -20.17 9.76 -22.57
N THR A 29 -20.72 10.96 -22.54
CA THR A 29 -21.23 11.55 -21.31
C THR A 29 -22.40 10.73 -20.76
N ALA A 30 -22.63 10.77 -19.45
CA ALA A 30 -23.69 10.02 -18.80
C ALA A 30 -25.03 10.26 -19.49
N ASN A 31 -25.74 9.18 -19.81
CA ASN A 31 -27.05 9.26 -20.44
C ASN A 31 -28.10 9.67 -19.40
N TYR A 32 -28.80 10.72 -19.72
CA TYR A 32 -29.99 11.12 -19.03
C TYR A 32 -31.17 10.29 -19.54
N ARG A 33 -31.84 9.57 -18.66
CA ARG A 33 -33.05 8.80 -18.99
C ARG A 33 -34.22 9.43 -18.26
N ILE A 34 -35.19 9.96 -19.03
CA ILE A 34 -36.52 10.25 -18.50
C ILE A 34 -37.23 8.89 -18.44
N ASP A 35 -37.53 8.39 -17.26
CA ASP A 35 -38.44 7.27 -17.10
C ASP A 35 -39.86 7.82 -17.19
N LEU A 36 -40.54 7.53 -18.28
CA LEU A 36 -41.94 7.95 -18.54
C LEU A 36 -42.90 7.03 -17.80
N GLY A 37 -42.60 6.51 -16.62
CA GLY A 37 -43.50 5.73 -15.79
C GLY A 37 -44.46 4.81 -16.52
N ASP A 38 -44.98 3.79 -15.88
CA ASP A 38 -45.93 2.83 -16.45
C ASP A 38 -47.20 3.59 -16.90
N THR A 39 -47.47 3.63 -18.22
CA THR A 39 -48.48 4.45 -18.85
C THR A 39 -49.91 3.96 -18.65
N THR A 40 -50.15 3.03 -17.74
CA THR A 40 -51.48 2.41 -17.50
C THR A 40 -52.41 3.24 -16.62
N ASN A 41 -51.93 4.32 -15.95
CA ASN A 41 -52.78 5.21 -15.16
C ASN A 41 -52.59 6.69 -15.53
N MET A 42 -53.59 7.28 -16.22
CA MET A 42 -53.57 8.67 -16.65
C MET A 42 -53.45 9.71 -15.50
N GLN A 43 -53.79 9.37 -14.28
CA GLN A 43 -53.62 10.24 -13.11
C GLN A 43 -52.20 10.34 -12.55
N GLN A 44 -51.29 9.43 -12.88
CA GLN A 44 -49.88 9.46 -12.50
C GLN A 44 -48.99 10.21 -13.51
N ARG A 45 -49.54 10.73 -14.59
CA ARG A 45 -48.79 11.50 -15.63
C ARG A 45 -48.24 12.84 -15.19
N MET A 46 -48.50 13.30 -13.95
CA MET A 46 -47.96 14.56 -13.42
C MET A 46 -46.79 14.35 -12.47
N ASP A 47 -46.41 13.13 -12.15
CA ASP A 47 -45.17 12.86 -11.44
C ASP A 47 -44.00 12.85 -12.47
N PHE A 48 -43.36 13.99 -12.62
CA PHE A 48 -42.04 14.10 -13.28
C PHE A 48 -41.00 13.36 -12.47
N SER A 49 -41.22 12.11 -12.22
CA SER A 49 -40.35 11.27 -11.43
C SER A 49 -39.31 10.62 -12.34
N GLU A 50 -38.14 10.97 -12.01
CA GLU A 50 -36.94 10.20 -12.00
C GLU A 50 -36.05 10.34 -13.23
N VAL A 51 -35.42 11.48 -13.22
CA VAL A 51 -34.20 11.75 -13.92
C VAL A 51 -33.10 10.92 -13.29
N GLY A 52 -32.62 9.92 -13.99
CA GLY A 52 -31.53 9.07 -13.52
C GLY A 52 -30.38 9.01 -14.54
N PHE A 53 -29.16 8.96 -14.02
CA PHE A 53 -27.96 8.78 -14.83
C PHE A 53 -27.49 7.33 -14.73
N ARG A 54 -27.16 6.71 -15.84
CA ARG A 54 -26.64 5.34 -15.91
C ARG A 54 -25.36 5.29 -16.73
N ASN A 55 -24.55 4.29 -16.46
CA ASN A 55 -23.44 3.95 -17.33
C ASN A 55 -23.93 3.54 -18.71
N HIS A 56 -23.27 4.01 -19.76
CA HIS A 56 -23.52 3.55 -21.12
C HIS A 56 -23.23 2.06 -21.26
N PRO A 57 -24.08 1.30 -21.94
CA PRO A 57 -23.76 -0.07 -22.31
C PRO A 57 -22.54 -0.09 -23.23
N LEU A 58 -21.92 -1.25 -23.35
CA LEU A 58 -20.91 -1.50 -24.36
C LEU A 58 -21.50 -1.28 -25.76
N VAL A 59 -20.72 -0.65 -26.64
CA VAL A 59 -21.17 -0.45 -28.02
C VAL A 59 -21.28 -1.79 -28.76
N PRO A 60 -22.20 -1.94 -29.75
CA PRO A 60 -22.38 -3.20 -30.49
C PRO A 60 -21.11 -3.69 -31.20
N GLU A 61 -20.23 -2.76 -31.60
CA GLU A 61 -18.97 -3.06 -32.26
C GLU A 61 -17.97 -3.74 -31.33
N LEU A 62 -18.07 -3.48 -30.01
CA LEU A 62 -17.26 -4.15 -28.99
C LEU A 62 -17.84 -5.51 -28.63
N THR A 63 -17.79 -6.44 -29.59
CA THR A 63 -18.25 -7.81 -29.47
C THR A 63 -17.42 -8.59 -28.44
N ARG A 64 -17.95 -9.73 -27.97
CA ARG A 64 -17.19 -10.62 -27.08
C ARG A 64 -15.85 -11.07 -27.68
N SER A 65 -15.78 -11.28 -29.00
CA SER A 65 -14.52 -11.61 -29.69
C SER A 65 -13.53 -10.45 -29.64
N ARG A 66 -14.03 -9.24 -29.85
CA ARG A 66 -13.19 -8.02 -29.78
C ARG A 66 -12.67 -7.76 -28.37
N ILE A 67 -13.51 -7.95 -27.36
CA ILE A 67 -13.09 -7.90 -25.94
C ILE A 67 -12.01 -8.95 -25.64
N LEU A 68 -12.16 -10.17 -26.15
CA LEU A 68 -11.15 -11.21 -25.98
C LEU A 68 -9.82 -10.86 -26.68
N GLU A 69 -9.86 -10.23 -27.85
CA GLU A 69 -8.65 -9.75 -28.54
C GLU A 69 -7.94 -8.68 -27.70
N ASN A 70 -8.68 -7.68 -27.21
CA ASN A 70 -8.14 -6.65 -26.35
C ASN A 70 -7.59 -7.23 -25.04
N LEU A 71 -8.31 -8.16 -24.41
CA LEU A 71 -7.88 -8.87 -23.21
C LEU A 71 -6.54 -9.61 -23.44
N ARG A 72 -6.43 -10.34 -24.56
CA ARG A 72 -5.20 -11.04 -24.93
C ARG A 72 -4.02 -10.08 -25.12
N ALA A 73 -4.27 -8.94 -25.76
CA ALA A 73 -3.24 -7.90 -25.93
C ALA A 73 -2.76 -7.36 -24.58
N VAL A 74 -3.66 -7.10 -23.64
CA VAL A 74 -3.36 -6.69 -22.26
C VAL A 74 -2.59 -7.78 -21.53
N GLN A 75 -3.03 -9.02 -21.61
CA GLN A 75 -2.38 -10.18 -20.97
C GLN A 75 -0.96 -10.39 -21.47
N ILE A 76 -0.73 -10.32 -22.79
CA ILE A 76 0.61 -10.43 -23.38
C ILE A 76 1.52 -9.31 -22.88
N ARG A 77 1.03 -8.07 -22.88
CA ARG A 77 1.79 -6.91 -22.39
C ARG A 77 2.20 -7.07 -20.92
N ASN A 78 1.29 -7.63 -20.09
CA ASN A 78 1.52 -7.81 -18.65
C ASN A 78 2.13 -9.17 -18.28
N ASN A 79 2.75 -9.86 -19.25
CA ASN A 79 3.39 -11.17 -19.05
C ASN A 79 2.45 -12.25 -18.45
N LEU A 80 1.17 -12.17 -18.76
CA LEU A 80 0.16 -13.15 -18.37
C LEU A 80 -0.07 -14.15 -19.52
N LYS A 81 -0.55 -15.35 -19.18
CA LYS A 81 -0.98 -16.33 -20.18
C LYS A 81 -2.24 -15.80 -20.88
N PRO A 82 -2.28 -15.69 -22.21
CA PRO A 82 -3.47 -15.29 -22.93
C PRO A 82 -4.65 -16.25 -22.69
N SER A 83 -5.83 -15.71 -22.48
CA SER A 83 -7.08 -16.49 -22.32
C SER A 83 -7.53 -17.11 -23.64
N ASP A 84 -7.95 -18.37 -23.60
CA ASP A 84 -8.50 -19.04 -24.78
C ASP A 84 -9.92 -18.54 -25.10
N ALA A 85 -10.70 -18.22 -24.06
CA ALA A 85 -12.04 -17.67 -24.13
C ALA A 85 -12.30 -16.78 -22.89
N LEU A 86 -13.35 -15.94 -22.96
CA LEU A 86 -13.79 -15.17 -21.79
C LEU A 86 -14.40 -16.08 -20.73
N ALA A 87 -14.01 -15.88 -19.48
CA ALA A 87 -14.43 -16.68 -18.34
C ALA A 87 -15.90 -16.39 -17.95
N GLY A 88 -16.83 -17.13 -18.51
CA GLY A 88 -18.25 -17.06 -18.16
C GLY A 88 -19.07 -16.08 -19.01
N PRO A 89 -20.38 -15.93 -18.70
CA PRO A 89 -21.32 -15.17 -19.53
C PRO A 89 -21.13 -13.64 -19.41
N GLY A 90 -20.70 -13.14 -18.25
CA GLY A 90 -20.39 -11.72 -18.00
C GLY A 90 -18.90 -11.45 -18.08
N ILE A 91 -18.52 -10.17 -18.21
CA ILE A 91 -17.12 -9.75 -18.19
C ILE A 91 -16.69 -9.64 -16.73
N ASN A 92 -15.72 -10.45 -16.33
CA ASN A 92 -15.14 -10.48 -14.99
C ASN A 92 -13.62 -10.38 -15.10
N LEU A 93 -13.06 -9.24 -14.68
CA LEU A 93 -11.62 -9.00 -14.75
C LEU A 93 -10.97 -9.21 -13.38
N THR A 94 -9.89 -9.95 -13.36
CA THR A 94 -9.09 -10.23 -12.15
C THR A 94 -7.84 -9.36 -12.13
N ILE A 95 -7.66 -8.65 -11.03
CA ILE A 95 -6.49 -7.82 -10.75
C ILE A 95 -5.85 -8.33 -9.45
N GLU A 96 -4.69 -8.97 -9.58
CA GLU A 96 -3.93 -9.50 -8.46
C GLU A 96 -2.88 -8.48 -8.03
N MET A 97 -2.98 -8.02 -6.78
CA MET A 97 -2.03 -7.07 -6.20
C MET A 97 -1.73 -7.45 -4.76
N GLU A 98 -0.44 -7.52 -4.40
CA GLU A 98 -0.01 -7.90 -3.06
C GLU A 98 -0.53 -6.94 -1.98
N THR A 99 -0.70 -7.47 -0.76
CA THR A 99 -1.10 -6.67 0.39
C THR A 99 -0.09 -5.56 0.66
N GLY A 100 -0.58 -4.36 0.96
CA GLY A 100 0.30 -3.20 1.20
C GLY A 100 0.70 -2.40 -0.03
N THR A 101 0.43 -2.87 -1.27
CA THR A 101 0.75 -2.15 -2.51
C THR A 101 -0.28 -1.09 -2.92
N GLY A 102 -1.39 -0.96 -2.19
CA GLY A 102 -2.39 0.08 -2.41
C GLY A 102 -3.52 -0.33 -3.36
N LYS A 103 -4.09 -1.54 -3.21
CA LYS A 103 -5.28 -2.01 -3.97
C LYS A 103 -6.40 -0.98 -4.02
N THR A 104 -6.77 -0.43 -2.85
CA THR A 104 -7.83 0.59 -2.74
C THR A 104 -7.54 1.82 -3.60
N TYR A 105 -6.34 2.36 -3.50
CA TYR A 105 -5.89 3.48 -4.35
C TYR A 105 -5.99 3.12 -5.84
N THR A 106 -5.59 1.90 -6.20
CA THR A 106 -5.58 1.46 -7.61
C THR A 106 -7.00 1.37 -8.17
N TYR A 107 -7.98 0.79 -7.45
CA TYR A 107 -9.33 0.75 -7.98
C TYR A 107 -10.02 2.12 -7.96
N VAL A 108 -9.68 3.03 -7.04
CA VAL A 108 -10.13 4.42 -7.11
C VAL A 108 -9.56 5.08 -8.36
N LYS A 109 -8.27 4.93 -8.65
CA LYS A 109 -7.66 5.41 -9.90
C LYS A 109 -8.34 4.80 -11.12
N THR A 110 -8.68 3.51 -11.09
CA THR A 110 -9.40 2.82 -12.18
C THR A 110 -10.77 3.44 -12.43
N MET A 111 -11.51 3.83 -11.38
CA MET A 111 -12.80 4.51 -11.55
C MET A 111 -12.63 5.85 -12.30
N TYR A 112 -11.62 6.63 -11.93
CA TYR A 112 -11.31 7.89 -12.62
C TYR A 112 -10.88 7.66 -14.07
N GLU A 113 -10.03 6.66 -14.34
CA GLU A 113 -9.58 6.34 -15.70
C GLU A 113 -10.73 5.85 -16.59
N LEU A 114 -11.62 5.00 -16.07
CA LEU A 114 -12.82 4.54 -16.78
C LEU A 114 -13.76 5.71 -17.09
N ASN A 115 -13.90 6.66 -16.16
CA ASN A 115 -14.67 7.87 -16.40
C ASN A 115 -14.00 8.78 -17.45
N ARG A 116 -12.69 8.99 -17.34
CA ARG A 116 -11.94 9.83 -18.27
C ARG A 116 -12.00 9.30 -19.70
N ARG A 117 -11.84 7.97 -19.88
CA ARG A 117 -11.76 7.36 -21.21
C ARG A 117 -13.12 7.07 -21.82
N TYR A 118 -14.09 6.68 -21.01
CA TYR A 118 -15.36 6.15 -21.52
C TYR A 118 -16.59 6.87 -20.98
N GLY A 119 -16.43 7.71 -19.95
CA GLY A 119 -17.54 8.46 -19.34
C GLY A 119 -18.35 7.66 -18.31
N TRP A 120 -17.97 6.45 -17.95
CA TRP A 120 -18.65 5.67 -16.92
C TRP A 120 -18.50 6.30 -15.54
N SER A 121 -19.61 6.44 -14.82
CA SER A 121 -19.67 7.25 -13.59
C SER A 121 -20.30 6.53 -12.38
N LYS A 122 -20.94 5.36 -12.57
CA LYS A 122 -21.64 4.60 -11.51
C LYS A 122 -20.87 3.37 -11.12
N PHE A 123 -20.42 3.34 -9.86
CA PHE A 123 -19.59 2.26 -9.32
C PHE A 123 -20.17 1.73 -8.02
N ILE A 124 -20.02 0.43 -7.77
CA ILE A 124 -20.39 -0.22 -6.51
C ILE A 124 -19.17 -0.98 -6.00
N ILE A 125 -18.73 -0.64 -4.80
CA ILE A 125 -17.62 -1.32 -4.13
C ILE A 125 -18.21 -2.31 -3.12
N VAL A 126 -18.05 -3.59 -3.41
CA VAL A 126 -18.50 -4.70 -2.56
C VAL A 126 -17.35 -5.14 -1.66
N VAL A 127 -17.59 -5.12 -0.37
CA VAL A 127 -16.60 -5.49 0.63
C VAL A 127 -17.11 -6.60 1.56
N PRO A 128 -16.24 -7.49 2.09
CA PRO A 128 -16.68 -8.61 2.92
C PRO A 128 -17.17 -8.19 4.30
N SER A 129 -16.57 -7.18 4.93
CA SER A 129 -16.86 -6.81 6.33
C SER A 129 -17.12 -5.32 6.52
N VAL A 130 -17.69 -4.97 7.68
CA VAL A 130 -17.93 -3.57 8.09
C VAL A 130 -16.59 -2.84 8.26
N ALA A 131 -15.57 -3.51 8.78
CA ALA A 131 -14.25 -2.92 8.98
C ALA A 131 -13.59 -2.49 7.67
N ILE A 132 -13.63 -3.35 6.64
CA ILE A 132 -13.13 -3.01 5.30
C ILE A 132 -13.96 -1.87 4.69
N ARG A 133 -15.29 -1.87 4.92
CA ARG A 133 -16.19 -0.82 4.45
C ARG A 133 -15.77 0.56 4.95
N GLU A 134 -15.54 0.71 6.25
CA GLU A 134 -15.07 1.96 6.86
C GLU A 134 -13.67 2.34 6.36
N GLY A 135 -12.78 1.35 6.23
CA GLY A 135 -11.43 1.56 5.67
C GLY A 135 -11.45 2.07 4.23
N VAL A 136 -12.36 1.56 3.40
CA VAL A 136 -12.56 2.02 2.01
C VAL A 136 -13.14 3.43 1.99
N ALA A 137 -14.17 3.72 2.81
CA ALA A 137 -14.75 5.05 2.92
C ALA A 137 -13.68 6.08 3.33
N LYS A 138 -12.86 5.76 4.35
CA LYS A 138 -11.76 6.63 4.78
C LYS A 138 -10.69 6.80 3.70
N SER A 139 -10.40 5.77 2.94
CA SER A 139 -9.44 5.85 1.82
C SER A 139 -9.96 6.76 0.71
N LEU A 140 -11.24 6.68 0.34
CA LEU A 140 -11.87 7.58 -0.62
C LEU A 140 -11.81 9.04 -0.14
N GLU A 141 -12.14 9.29 1.15
CA GLU A 141 -12.07 10.63 1.74
C GLU A 141 -10.64 11.20 1.68
N THR A 142 -9.65 10.41 2.12
CA THR A 142 -8.26 10.85 2.21
C THR A 142 -7.61 11.07 0.85
N THR A 143 -8.00 10.29 -0.17
CA THR A 143 -7.44 10.39 -1.53
C THR A 143 -8.24 11.35 -2.43
N GLN A 144 -9.37 11.86 -1.98
CA GLN A 144 -10.29 12.68 -2.79
C GLN A 144 -9.60 13.91 -3.39
N GLN A 145 -8.86 14.66 -2.56
CA GLN A 145 -8.14 15.83 -3.01
C GLN A 145 -7.04 15.49 -4.03
N HIS A 146 -6.25 14.44 -3.74
CA HIS A 146 -5.18 13.99 -4.63
C HIS A 146 -5.69 13.64 -6.04
N PHE A 147 -6.80 12.90 -6.13
CA PHE A 147 -7.39 12.55 -7.43
C PHE A 147 -8.14 13.72 -8.07
N SER A 148 -8.73 14.60 -7.27
CA SER A 148 -9.35 15.82 -7.80
C SER A 148 -8.32 16.72 -8.50
N ASP A 149 -7.12 16.82 -7.94
CA ASP A 149 -6.03 17.59 -8.53
C ASP A 149 -5.51 16.96 -9.84
N GLU A 150 -5.50 15.61 -9.93
CA GLU A 150 -5.05 14.89 -11.13
C GLU A 150 -6.10 14.88 -12.25
N TYR A 151 -7.38 14.61 -11.92
CA TYR A 151 -8.44 14.37 -12.91
C TYR A 151 -9.39 15.53 -13.08
N GLY A 152 -9.30 16.53 -12.22
CA GLY A 152 -10.18 17.69 -12.26
C GLY A 152 -11.63 17.38 -11.89
N LYS A 153 -11.92 16.26 -11.25
CA LYS A 153 -13.26 15.81 -10.85
C LYS A 153 -13.20 15.25 -9.45
N LYS A 154 -14.22 15.54 -8.63
CA LYS A 154 -14.39 14.92 -7.31
C LYS A 154 -15.28 13.69 -7.41
N ILE A 155 -14.85 12.56 -6.82
CA ILE A 155 -15.70 11.40 -6.64
C ILE A 155 -16.64 11.66 -5.47
N ARG A 156 -17.93 11.39 -5.65
CA ARG A 156 -18.90 11.28 -4.57
C ARG A 156 -18.99 9.83 -4.12
N PHE A 157 -19.20 9.60 -2.84
CA PHE A 157 -19.41 8.25 -2.35
C PHE A 157 -20.29 8.26 -1.11
N PHE A 158 -20.93 7.13 -0.88
CA PHE A 158 -21.69 6.87 0.34
C PHE A 158 -21.59 5.40 0.72
N THR A 159 -21.82 5.15 2.01
CA THR A 159 -21.92 3.80 2.55
C THR A 159 -23.39 3.41 2.61
N TYR A 160 -23.75 2.32 1.92
CA TYR A 160 -25.12 1.82 1.94
C TYR A 160 -25.58 1.51 3.35
N SER A 161 -26.70 2.11 3.75
CA SER A 161 -27.42 1.83 4.99
C SER A 161 -28.92 1.78 4.70
N SER A 162 -29.62 0.82 5.30
CA SER A 162 -31.07 0.70 5.20
C SER A 162 -31.83 1.92 5.72
N ASP A 163 -31.18 2.72 6.57
CA ASP A 163 -31.79 3.90 7.22
C ASP A 163 -31.63 5.18 6.38
N LYS A 164 -30.77 5.14 5.34
CA LYS A 164 -30.43 6.31 4.49
C LYS A 164 -30.67 6.02 3.01
N LEU A 165 -31.90 5.64 2.66
CA LEU A 165 -32.25 5.28 1.29
C LEU A 165 -32.25 6.47 0.30
N THR A 166 -32.35 7.71 0.80
CA THR A 166 -32.20 8.94 -0.01
C THR A 166 -30.86 8.99 -0.74
N GLU A 167 -29.80 8.37 -0.17
CA GLU A 167 -28.50 8.30 -0.84
C GLU A 167 -28.52 7.40 -2.10
N VAL A 168 -29.42 6.41 -2.15
CA VAL A 168 -29.62 5.59 -3.35
C VAL A 168 -30.26 6.41 -4.47
N ASP A 169 -31.21 7.29 -4.15
CA ASP A 169 -31.79 8.22 -5.12
C ASP A 169 -30.74 9.25 -5.59
N ASN A 170 -29.94 9.79 -4.67
CA ASN A 170 -28.83 10.69 -5.00
C ASN A 170 -27.82 9.99 -5.94
N PHE A 171 -27.49 8.73 -5.66
CA PHE A 171 -26.60 7.92 -6.49
C PHE A 171 -27.14 7.77 -7.93
N ALA A 172 -28.45 7.54 -8.08
CA ALA A 172 -29.08 7.40 -9.38
C ALA A 172 -29.23 8.76 -10.12
N SER A 173 -29.46 9.85 -9.40
CA SER A 173 -29.78 11.16 -9.99
C SER A 173 -28.57 12.05 -10.26
N ASP A 174 -27.38 11.70 -9.78
CA ASP A 174 -26.15 12.47 -10.00
C ASP A 174 -25.44 12.07 -11.29
N SER A 175 -24.95 13.05 -12.06
CA SER A 175 -24.21 12.79 -13.31
C SER A 175 -22.70 12.54 -13.11
N GLY A 176 -22.18 12.91 -11.94
CA GLY A 176 -20.76 12.79 -11.60
C GLY A 176 -20.31 11.37 -11.28
N ILE A 177 -19.02 11.22 -11.02
CA ILE A 177 -18.47 9.95 -10.55
C ILE A 177 -19.01 9.68 -9.14
N TYR A 178 -19.77 8.59 -9.00
CA TYR A 178 -20.39 8.25 -7.74
C TYR A 178 -20.15 6.77 -7.40
N ALA A 179 -19.65 6.50 -6.20
CA ALA A 179 -19.39 5.16 -5.70
C ALA A 179 -20.30 4.84 -4.51
N MET A 180 -20.96 3.70 -4.55
CA MET A 180 -21.69 3.11 -3.42
C MET A 180 -20.82 2.03 -2.79
N ILE A 181 -20.55 2.12 -1.48
CA ILE A 181 -19.83 1.10 -0.72
C ILE A 181 -20.85 0.24 -0.01
N ILE A 182 -20.84 -1.07 -0.26
CA ILE A 182 -21.80 -2.00 0.32
C ILE A 182 -21.10 -3.24 0.88
N ASN A 183 -21.45 -3.65 2.08
CA ASN A 183 -20.97 -4.90 2.65
C ASN A 183 -21.87 -6.07 2.24
N MET A 184 -21.30 -7.28 2.20
CA MET A 184 -21.99 -8.49 1.78
C MET A 184 -23.25 -8.79 2.60
N GLN A 185 -23.26 -8.48 3.90
CA GLN A 185 -24.38 -8.74 4.80
C GLN A 185 -25.65 -7.99 4.39
N ALA A 186 -25.52 -6.81 3.78
CA ALA A 186 -26.65 -5.97 3.37
C ALA A 186 -27.52 -6.63 2.28
N PHE A 187 -26.95 -7.54 1.45
CA PHE A 187 -27.67 -8.18 0.37
C PHE A 187 -27.66 -9.72 0.38
N ASN A 188 -26.90 -10.36 1.31
CA ASN A 188 -26.75 -11.84 1.35
C ASN A 188 -27.22 -12.50 2.63
N SER A 189 -27.87 -11.80 3.57
CA SER A 189 -28.33 -12.40 4.84
C SER A 189 -29.55 -13.35 4.60
N SER A 190 -29.55 -14.50 5.26
CA SER A 190 -30.65 -15.47 5.22
C SER A 190 -31.76 -15.17 6.25
N LYS A 191 -31.46 -14.30 7.23
CA LYS A 191 -32.40 -13.89 8.29
C LYS A 191 -33.08 -12.59 7.88
N ASN A 192 -34.39 -12.66 7.71
CA ASN A 192 -35.32 -11.54 7.47
C ASN A 192 -35.04 -10.71 6.20
N GLN A 193 -35.95 -10.83 5.28
CA GLN A 193 -36.33 -9.87 4.25
C GLN A 193 -35.39 -8.68 4.13
N LYS A 194 -34.40 -8.83 3.25
CA LYS A 194 -33.40 -7.81 2.92
C LYS A 194 -34.12 -6.53 2.53
N ILE A 195 -33.88 -5.44 3.25
CA ILE A 195 -34.50 -4.12 2.97
C ILE A 195 -34.20 -3.70 1.52
N ILE A 196 -32.99 -4.01 1.01
CA ILE A 196 -32.61 -3.72 -0.38
C ILE A 196 -33.55 -4.37 -1.44
N ASP A 197 -34.15 -5.52 -1.13
CA ASP A 197 -35.06 -6.28 -2.00
C ASP A 197 -36.54 -5.96 -1.75
N LYS A 198 -36.88 -5.14 -0.74
CA LYS A 198 -38.26 -4.83 -0.37
C LYS A 198 -38.79 -3.59 -1.09
N LYS A 199 -40.09 -3.59 -1.42
CA LYS A 199 -40.82 -2.36 -1.70
C LYS A 199 -41.07 -1.64 -0.40
N LEU A 200 -40.65 -0.38 -0.31
CA LEU A 200 -40.76 0.43 0.90
C LEU A 200 -41.57 1.68 0.59
N ASP A 201 -42.57 1.96 1.42
CA ASP A 201 -43.41 3.16 1.27
C ASP A 201 -42.57 4.42 1.50
N SER A 202 -41.60 4.37 2.43
CA SER A 202 -40.62 5.43 2.65
C SER A 202 -39.72 5.69 1.44
N PHE A 203 -39.69 4.78 0.47
CA PHE A 203 -38.90 4.86 -0.77
C PHE A 203 -39.83 4.87 -2.01
N ARG A 204 -41.01 5.53 -1.91
CA ARG A 204 -42.00 5.67 -2.98
C ARG A 204 -42.48 4.31 -3.54
N SER A 205 -42.66 3.30 -2.66
CA SER A 205 -43.03 1.94 -3.02
C SER A 205 -42.11 1.23 -4.03
N ARG A 206 -40.85 1.67 -4.13
CA ARG A 206 -39.81 1.06 -4.97
C ARG A 206 -38.88 0.14 -4.15
N ARG A 207 -38.20 -0.77 -4.84
CA ARG A 207 -37.11 -1.57 -4.27
C ARG A 207 -35.79 -0.87 -4.53
N PRO A 208 -34.93 -0.66 -3.51
CA PRO A 208 -33.63 -0.03 -3.70
C PRO A 208 -32.77 -0.74 -4.75
N ILE A 209 -32.81 -2.09 -4.79
CA ILE A 209 -32.03 -2.88 -5.75
C ILE A 209 -32.41 -2.58 -7.21
N ASP A 210 -33.70 -2.28 -7.50
CA ASP A 210 -34.12 -2.01 -8.87
C ASP A 210 -33.57 -0.66 -9.36
N ILE A 211 -33.57 0.36 -8.49
CA ILE A 211 -32.99 1.66 -8.78
C ILE A 211 -31.47 1.54 -9.03
N ILE A 212 -30.77 0.81 -8.16
CA ILE A 212 -29.36 0.55 -8.30
C ILE A 212 -29.08 -0.17 -9.64
N ALA A 213 -29.81 -1.22 -9.95
CA ALA A 213 -29.63 -2.01 -11.17
C ALA A 213 -29.87 -1.18 -12.46
N GLN A 214 -30.80 -0.22 -12.41
CA GLN A 214 -31.07 0.69 -13.54
C GLN A 214 -29.88 1.63 -13.85
N THR A 215 -28.99 1.90 -12.90
CA THR A 215 -27.80 2.71 -13.13
C THR A 215 -26.73 1.98 -13.95
N ASN A 216 -26.91 0.69 -14.24
CA ASN A 216 -25.97 -0.17 -14.98
C ASN A 216 -24.54 -0.07 -14.40
N PRO A 217 -24.37 -0.35 -13.09
CA PRO A 217 -23.15 -0.04 -12.38
C PRO A 217 -21.99 -0.94 -12.77
N ILE A 218 -20.76 -0.49 -12.52
CA ILE A 218 -19.56 -1.32 -12.53
C ILE A 218 -19.33 -1.84 -11.12
N LEU A 219 -19.25 -3.16 -10.94
CA LEU A 219 -18.95 -3.77 -9.65
C LEU A 219 -17.44 -3.86 -9.44
N ILE A 220 -17.00 -3.42 -8.28
CA ILE A 220 -15.63 -3.59 -7.78
C ILE A 220 -15.71 -4.46 -6.53
N ILE A 221 -15.14 -5.65 -6.56
CA ILE A 221 -15.15 -6.57 -5.42
C ILE A 221 -13.77 -6.57 -4.80
N ASP A 222 -13.69 -6.08 -3.57
CA ASP A 222 -12.47 -6.11 -2.76
C ASP A 222 -12.43 -7.41 -1.95
N GLU A 223 -11.30 -8.13 -1.98
CA GLU A 223 -11.08 -9.44 -1.37
C GLU A 223 -12.17 -10.48 -1.72
N PRO A 224 -12.33 -10.82 -3.02
CA PRO A 224 -13.42 -11.67 -3.52
C PRO A 224 -13.47 -13.07 -2.91
N GLN A 225 -12.36 -13.62 -2.39
CA GLN A 225 -12.33 -14.94 -1.75
C GLN A 225 -13.30 -15.07 -0.55
N SER A 226 -13.65 -13.94 0.07
CA SER A 226 -14.61 -13.89 1.18
C SER A 226 -16.06 -13.78 0.71
N VAL A 227 -16.30 -13.48 -0.58
CA VAL A 227 -17.65 -13.24 -1.15
C VAL A 227 -18.03 -14.22 -2.27
N GLU A 228 -17.28 -15.29 -2.49
CA GLU A 228 -17.47 -16.25 -3.60
C GLU A 228 -18.43 -17.41 -3.31
N GLY A 229 -19.21 -17.37 -2.22
CA GLY A 229 -20.27 -18.37 -1.96
C GLY A 229 -21.35 -18.38 -3.05
N LYS A 230 -21.96 -19.56 -3.34
CA LYS A 230 -23.01 -19.71 -4.38
C LYS A 230 -24.14 -18.70 -4.21
N GLN A 231 -24.64 -18.51 -2.99
CA GLN A 231 -25.73 -17.57 -2.67
C GLN A 231 -25.33 -16.12 -2.94
N THR A 232 -24.08 -15.75 -2.64
CA THR A 232 -23.57 -14.40 -2.88
C THR A 232 -23.44 -14.10 -4.36
N LYS A 233 -22.94 -15.06 -5.15
CA LYS A 233 -22.86 -14.93 -6.62
C LYS A 233 -24.25 -14.70 -7.25
N GLU A 234 -25.28 -15.39 -6.78
CA GLU A 234 -26.65 -15.16 -7.25
C GLU A 234 -27.18 -13.77 -6.83
N SER A 235 -26.87 -13.34 -5.62
CA SER A 235 -27.27 -12.02 -5.15
C SER A 235 -26.56 -10.88 -5.89
N LEU A 236 -25.30 -11.06 -6.30
CA LEU A 236 -24.55 -10.08 -7.11
C LEU A 236 -25.15 -9.87 -8.52
N LYS A 237 -25.78 -10.88 -9.11
CA LYS A 237 -26.47 -10.76 -10.41
C LYS A 237 -27.60 -9.74 -10.40
N LYS A 238 -28.23 -9.50 -9.24
CA LYS A 238 -29.32 -8.53 -9.08
C LYS A 238 -28.90 -7.08 -9.32
N PHE A 239 -27.62 -6.75 -9.16
CA PHE A 239 -27.10 -5.43 -9.43
C PHE A 239 -27.06 -5.07 -10.93
N ASN A 240 -27.25 -6.04 -11.82
CA ASN A 240 -27.21 -5.87 -13.28
C ASN A 240 -25.96 -5.11 -13.74
N ALA A 241 -24.80 -5.55 -13.27
CA ALA A 241 -23.53 -4.87 -13.51
C ALA A 241 -23.13 -4.91 -14.99
N LEU A 242 -22.57 -3.81 -15.49
CA LEU A 242 -21.99 -3.72 -16.83
C LEU A 242 -20.82 -4.71 -16.97
N PHE A 243 -19.95 -4.74 -15.96
CA PHE A 243 -18.88 -5.72 -15.74
C PHE A 243 -18.41 -5.70 -14.29
N THR A 244 -17.59 -6.68 -13.94
CA THR A 244 -17.08 -6.85 -12.57
C THR A 244 -15.56 -6.84 -12.54
N LEU A 245 -14.98 -6.06 -11.64
CA LEU A 245 -13.55 -5.98 -11.33
C LEU A 245 -13.28 -6.65 -9.98
N ARG A 246 -12.28 -7.54 -9.90
CA ARG A 246 -11.96 -8.31 -8.71
C ARG A 246 -10.53 -8.01 -8.27
N TYR A 247 -10.38 -7.34 -7.13
CA TYR A 247 -9.09 -6.95 -6.57
C TYR A 247 -8.75 -7.80 -5.34
N SER A 248 -7.65 -8.51 -5.36
CA SER A 248 -7.13 -9.27 -4.21
C SER A 248 -5.63 -9.54 -4.34
N ALA A 249 -4.99 -9.88 -3.22
CA ALA A 249 -3.66 -10.49 -3.20
C ALA A 249 -3.73 -12.01 -3.42
N THR A 250 -4.89 -12.63 -3.11
CA THR A 250 -5.07 -14.08 -3.16
C THR A 250 -6.46 -14.41 -3.72
N HIS A 251 -6.51 -14.81 -4.98
CA HIS A 251 -7.75 -15.23 -5.62
C HIS A 251 -7.95 -16.75 -5.51
N LYS A 252 -9.09 -17.20 -4.98
CA LYS A 252 -9.49 -18.60 -5.03
C LYS A 252 -9.92 -19.01 -6.44
N GLU A 253 -10.77 -18.18 -7.06
CA GLU A 253 -11.19 -18.34 -8.45
C GLU A 253 -10.58 -17.20 -9.28
N LYS A 254 -9.89 -17.55 -10.36
CA LYS A 254 -9.31 -16.59 -11.30
C LYS A 254 -10.21 -16.56 -12.54
N TYR A 255 -10.71 -15.37 -12.84
CA TYR A 255 -11.41 -15.07 -14.09
C TYR A 255 -10.39 -14.53 -15.12
N ASP A 256 -10.81 -13.64 -15.99
CA ASP A 256 -9.94 -13.02 -16.98
C ASP A 256 -8.92 -12.09 -16.31
N MET A 257 -7.71 -12.60 -16.03
CA MET A 257 -6.68 -11.83 -15.33
C MET A 257 -6.07 -10.81 -16.28
N VAL A 258 -6.07 -9.54 -15.88
CA VAL A 258 -5.51 -8.43 -16.66
C VAL A 258 -4.21 -7.87 -16.09
N TYR A 259 -4.00 -8.02 -14.78
CA TYR A 259 -2.81 -7.51 -14.11
C TYR A 259 -2.42 -8.40 -12.93
N ARG A 260 -1.11 -8.56 -12.73
CA ARG A 260 -0.56 -9.30 -11.59
C ARG A 260 0.65 -8.56 -11.02
N LEU A 261 0.57 -8.27 -9.74
CA LEU A 261 1.64 -7.82 -8.87
C LEU A 261 1.61 -8.69 -7.62
N ASP A 262 2.18 -9.87 -7.68
CA ASP A 262 2.20 -10.80 -6.55
C ASP A 262 3.32 -10.48 -5.54
N ALA A 263 3.47 -11.31 -4.49
CA ALA A 263 4.44 -11.08 -3.42
C ALA A 263 5.89 -10.97 -3.93
N MET A 264 6.24 -11.75 -4.97
CA MET A 264 7.59 -11.73 -5.54
C MET A 264 7.84 -10.45 -6.34
N ASP A 265 6.87 -10.01 -7.14
CA ASP A 265 6.97 -8.75 -7.88
C ASP A 265 7.03 -7.55 -6.93
N ALA A 266 6.17 -7.54 -5.91
CA ALA A 266 6.15 -6.47 -4.91
C ALA A 266 7.47 -6.39 -4.12
N TYR A 267 8.06 -7.53 -3.79
CA TYR A 267 9.35 -7.59 -3.11
C TYR A 267 10.50 -7.12 -4.02
N ASN A 268 10.57 -7.63 -5.24
CA ASN A 268 11.63 -7.28 -6.21
C ASN A 268 11.58 -5.81 -6.65
N GLN A 269 10.40 -5.19 -6.65
CA GLN A 269 10.20 -3.77 -6.95
C GLN A 269 10.27 -2.88 -5.70
N HIS A 270 10.68 -3.42 -4.56
CA HIS A 270 10.81 -2.68 -3.29
C HIS A 270 9.53 -1.95 -2.85
N LEU A 271 8.35 -2.52 -3.14
CA LEU A 271 7.06 -1.91 -2.83
C LEU A 271 6.52 -2.29 -1.44
N VAL A 272 7.11 -3.32 -0.83
CA VAL A 272 6.75 -3.85 0.48
C VAL A 272 7.98 -3.99 1.37
N LYS A 273 7.76 -4.05 2.70
CA LYS A 273 8.84 -4.26 3.67
C LYS A 273 9.48 -5.64 3.50
N LYS A 274 10.79 -5.69 3.73
CA LYS A 274 11.54 -6.92 3.90
C LYS A 274 11.15 -7.61 5.20
N ILE A 275 11.01 -8.93 5.19
CA ILE A 275 10.66 -9.70 6.37
C ILE A 275 11.94 -10.19 7.04
N ALA A 276 12.05 -9.94 8.34
CA ALA A 276 13.03 -10.52 9.25
C ALA A 276 12.32 -11.34 10.33
N ALA A 277 12.90 -12.40 10.79
CA ALA A 277 12.32 -13.19 11.86
C ALA A 277 13.28 -13.30 13.05
N LEU A 278 12.72 -13.21 14.24
CA LEU A 278 13.38 -13.45 15.51
C LEU A 278 12.73 -14.69 16.17
N GLY A 279 13.38 -15.83 16.03
CA GLY A 279 12.98 -17.06 16.70
C GLY A 279 13.48 -17.08 18.14
N ILE A 280 12.59 -17.29 19.09
CA ILE A 280 12.95 -17.41 20.52
C ILE A 280 12.77 -18.86 20.93
N THR A 281 13.89 -19.57 20.98
CA THR A 281 13.94 -20.95 21.49
C THR A 281 14.65 -20.97 22.83
N LEU A 282 14.07 -21.64 23.82
CA LEU A 282 14.72 -21.86 25.10
C LEU A 282 15.69 -23.05 24.93
N THR A 283 16.99 -22.80 25.03
CA THR A 283 18.01 -23.84 25.06
C THR A 283 18.53 -24.00 26.49
N GLY A 284 18.54 -25.23 27.00
CA GLY A 284 19.14 -25.51 28.30
C GLY A 284 18.17 -25.59 29.48
N THR A 285 17.00 -26.19 29.26
CA THR A 285 16.12 -26.54 30.37
C THR A 285 16.72 -27.71 31.17
N THR A 286 17.08 -27.44 32.39
CA THR A 286 17.40 -28.49 33.36
C THR A 286 16.11 -29.16 33.80
N ALA A 287 15.98 -30.39 33.47
CA ALA A 287 15.32 -31.58 34.08
C ALA A 287 14.11 -31.41 35.02
N THR A 288 13.23 -30.41 34.88
CA THR A 288 12.05 -30.29 35.76
C THR A 288 10.70 -30.07 35.07
N ASN A 289 10.67 -30.05 33.75
CA ASN A 289 9.47 -29.70 33.01
C ASN A 289 9.21 -30.66 31.84
N SER A 290 8.34 -31.61 32.04
CA SER A 290 7.87 -32.62 31.07
C SER A 290 7.15 -31.97 29.87
N PHE A 291 7.94 -31.48 28.93
CA PHE A 291 7.40 -30.90 27.66
C PHE A 291 6.90 -32.04 26.77
N VAL A 292 5.62 -32.00 26.44
CA VAL A 292 5.01 -32.87 25.42
C VAL A 292 4.10 -32.02 24.53
N TYR A 293 4.32 -32.09 23.24
CA TYR A 293 3.50 -31.43 22.22
C TYR A 293 2.82 -32.49 21.36
N VAL A 294 1.50 -32.38 21.18
CA VAL A 294 0.76 -33.27 20.25
C VAL A 294 0.66 -32.57 18.90
N GLU A 295 1.47 -32.99 17.94
CA GLU A 295 1.40 -32.43 16.58
C GLU A 295 0.12 -32.86 15.84
N GLY A 296 -0.27 -34.15 15.99
CA GLY A 296 -1.47 -34.68 15.39
C GLY A 296 -1.64 -36.17 15.60
N VAL A 297 -2.81 -36.69 15.26
CA VAL A 297 -3.17 -38.13 15.32
C VAL A 297 -3.38 -38.66 13.90
N ASP A 298 -2.68 -39.74 13.55
CA ASP A 298 -2.83 -40.42 12.26
C ASP A 298 -3.79 -41.59 12.41
N ILE A 299 -4.88 -41.60 11.63
CA ILE A 299 -5.92 -42.65 11.64
C ILE A 299 -5.72 -43.57 10.44
N TYR A 300 -5.81 -44.86 10.68
CA TYR A 300 -5.66 -45.92 9.66
C TYR A 300 -6.92 -46.78 9.56
N LYS A 301 -7.20 -47.29 8.36
CA LYS A 301 -8.40 -48.11 8.09
C LYS A 301 -8.38 -49.47 8.79
N ASN A 302 -7.19 -50.04 9.00
CA ASN A 302 -7.01 -51.42 9.53
C ASN A 302 -5.88 -51.53 10.59
N LYS A 303 -5.50 -50.42 11.23
CA LYS A 303 -4.47 -50.39 12.28
C LYS A 303 -4.91 -49.44 13.37
N ALA A 304 -4.39 -49.65 14.60
CA ALA A 304 -4.58 -48.70 15.69
C ALA A 304 -4.05 -47.29 15.30
N PRO A 305 -4.70 -46.21 15.78
CA PRO A 305 -4.23 -44.85 15.53
C PRO A 305 -2.84 -44.64 16.16
N THR A 306 -2.06 -43.75 15.56
CA THR A 306 -0.75 -43.33 16.08
C THR A 306 -0.75 -41.83 16.22
N ALA A 307 0.06 -41.29 17.13
CA ALA A 307 0.22 -39.86 17.29
C ALA A 307 1.64 -39.43 16.94
N ARG A 308 1.76 -38.16 16.48
CA ARG A 308 3.05 -37.48 16.37
C ARG A 308 3.21 -36.59 17.58
N LEU A 309 4.20 -36.92 18.44
CA LEU A 309 4.50 -36.19 19.65
C LEU A 309 5.86 -35.51 19.55
N GLY A 310 5.91 -34.23 19.86
CA GLY A 310 7.12 -33.48 20.12
C GLY A 310 7.47 -33.59 21.59
N PHE A 311 8.66 -34.09 21.92
CA PHE A 311 9.18 -34.17 23.29
C PHE A 311 10.71 -34.07 23.27
N GLU A 312 11.30 -33.83 24.42
CA GLU A 312 12.75 -33.70 24.54
C GLU A 312 13.45 -35.06 24.54
N ILE A 313 14.58 -35.13 23.85
CA ILE A 313 15.38 -36.33 23.72
C ILE A 313 16.84 -35.99 24.04
N LYS A 314 17.48 -36.87 24.87
CA LYS A 314 18.89 -36.76 25.24
C LYS A 314 19.79 -37.00 24.03
N GLY A 315 20.57 -35.99 23.65
CA GLY A 315 21.58 -36.07 22.59
C GLY A 315 23.01 -36.09 23.15
N LYS A 316 24.01 -36.30 22.29
CA LYS A 316 25.43 -36.30 22.67
C LYS A 316 25.95 -34.98 23.24
N THR A 317 25.31 -33.85 22.90
CA THR A 317 25.73 -32.48 23.25
C THR A 317 24.70 -31.72 24.05
N GLY A 318 23.60 -32.34 24.52
CA GLY A 318 22.51 -31.72 25.28
C GLY A 318 21.15 -32.27 24.87
N THR A 319 20.11 -31.78 25.50
CA THR A 319 18.72 -32.14 25.22
C THR A 319 18.20 -31.38 23.99
N ARG A 320 17.44 -32.02 23.13
CA ARG A 320 16.80 -31.41 21.95
C ARG A 320 15.36 -31.89 21.78
N THR A 321 14.45 -31.01 21.40
CA THR A 321 13.09 -31.37 21.05
C THR A 321 13.03 -32.08 19.71
N MET A 322 12.37 -33.24 19.64
CA MET A 322 12.11 -33.96 18.40
C MET A 322 10.67 -34.46 18.34
N VAL A 323 10.10 -34.43 17.15
CA VAL A 323 8.79 -35.04 16.88
C VAL A 323 9.02 -36.48 16.51
N ARG A 324 8.36 -37.40 17.24
CA ARG A 324 8.36 -38.85 16.95
C ARG A 324 6.95 -39.37 16.79
N LYS A 325 6.82 -40.37 15.95
CA LYS A 325 5.60 -41.15 15.83
C LYS A 325 5.55 -42.16 16.95
N VAL A 326 4.43 -42.15 17.68
CA VAL A 326 4.20 -42.98 18.88
C VAL A 326 2.89 -43.74 18.75
N GLN A 327 2.76 -44.82 19.49
CA GLN A 327 1.60 -45.70 19.57
C GLN A 327 1.14 -45.91 21.02
N GLY A 328 -0.05 -46.45 21.20
CA GLY A 328 -0.51 -46.82 22.54
C GLY A 328 0.47 -47.81 23.20
N GLY A 329 0.79 -47.57 24.47
CA GLY A 329 1.79 -48.33 25.23
C GLY A 329 3.21 -47.77 25.20
N ASP A 330 3.53 -46.80 24.35
CA ASP A 330 4.84 -46.19 24.31
C ASP A 330 5.11 -45.34 25.55
N ASP A 331 6.34 -45.45 26.07
CA ASP A 331 6.82 -44.73 27.25
C ASP A 331 7.80 -43.63 26.83
N LEU A 332 7.45 -42.37 27.13
CA LEU A 332 8.30 -41.24 26.78
C LEU A 332 9.62 -41.21 27.57
N TYR A 333 9.66 -41.79 28.78
CA TYR A 333 10.93 -41.95 29.52
C TYR A 333 11.95 -42.72 28.70
N THR A 334 11.55 -43.88 28.21
CA THR A 334 12.41 -44.74 27.36
C THR A 334 12.73 -44.07 26.03
N LEU A 335 11.74 -43.45 25.38
CA LEU A 335 11.90 -42.82 24.07
C LEU A 335 12.73 -41.53 24.11
N SER A 336 12.81 -40.86 25.26
CA SER A 336 13.62 -39.64 25.47
C SER A 336 15.08 -39.93 25.74
N GLY A 337 15.46 -41.18 25.96
CA GLY A 337 16.79 -41.56 26.41
C GLY A 337 16.95 -41.39 27.93
N GLU A 338 15.94 -41.79 28.67
CA GLU A 338 15.90 -41.80 30.13
C GLU A 338 16.03 -40.39 30.75
N LEU A 339 15.24 -39.44 30.26
CA LEU A 339 15.14 -38.13 30.87
C LEU A 339 14.18 -38.18 32.08
N ASP A 340 14.67 -37.79 33.24
CA ASP A 340 13.94 -37.86 34.52
C ASP A 340 12.58 -37.10 34.48
N GLU A 341 12.45 -36.15 33.65
CA GLU A 341 11.22 -35.36 33.43
C GLU A 341 10.04 -36.20 32.91
N TYR A 342 10.31 -37.32 32.26
CA TYR A 342 9.28 -38.25 31.78
C TYR A 342 9.14 -39.50 32.66
N ALA A 343 9.86 -39.62 33.79
CA ALA A 343 9.83 -40.76 34.68
C ALA A 343 8.46 -40.95 35.36
N ASP A 344 7.66 -39.87 35.54
CA ASP A 344 6.38 -39.94 36.22
C ASP A 344 5.23 -40.31 35.27
N ARG A 345 5.20 -41.62 34.90
CA ARG A 345 4.11 -42.26 34.15
C ARG A 345 3.69 -41.56 32.84
N PHE A 346 4.65 -41.02 32.10
CA PHE A 346 4.41 -40.53 30.74
C PHE A 346 4.32 -41.68 29.72
N VAL A 347 3.59 -42.72 30.09
CA VAL A 347 3.25 -43.86 29.24
C VAL A 347 1.91 -43.58 28.57
N ILE A 348 1.83 -43.68 27.24
CA ILE A 348 0.58 -43.55 26.52
C ILE A 348 -0.30 -44.74 26.87
N LEU A 349 -1.55 -44.50 27.28
CA LEU A 349 -2.47 -45.61 27.54
C LEU A 349 -2.63 -46.50 26.27
N PRO A 350 -2.85 -47.82 26.39
CA PRO A 350 -3.02 -48.69 25.23
C PRO A 350 -4.04 -48.18 24.23
N ASP A 351 -5.18 -47.68 24.72
CA ASP A 351 -6.23 -47.02 23.92
C ASP A 351 -6.21 -45.49 24.05
N GLY A 352 -5.05 -44.94 24.45
CA GLY A 352 -4.92 -43.50 24.78
C GLY A 352 -4.84 -42.57 23.59
N ILE A 353 -4.72 -43.09 22.36
CA ILE A 353 -4.72 -42.28 21.16
C ILE A 353 -6.11 -42.34 20.52
N ASP A 354 -6.88 -41.24 20.63
CA ASP A 354 -8.23 -41.19 20.06
C ASP A 354 -8.24 -40.31 18.80
N GLY A 355 -8.49 -40.92 17.64
CA GLY A 355 -8.58 -40.25 16.36
C GLY A 355 -9.87 -39.45 16.15
N ARG A 356 -10.91 -39.60 17.00
CA ARG A 356 -12.20 -38.90 16.85
C ARG A 356 -12.10 -37.46 17.36
N ASP A 357 -11.39 -37.27 18.49
CA ASP A 357 -11.16 -35.98 19.09
C ASP A 357 -9.72 -35.48 18.94
N ASN A 358 -8.87 -36.23 18.23
CA ASN A 358 -7.44 -35.93 18.01
C ASN A 358 -6.67 -35.72 19.33
N SER A 359 -6.83 -36.64 20.27
CA SER A 359 -6.21 -36.56 21.58
C SER A 359 -5.27 -37.72 21.89
N VAL A 360 -4.35 -37.49 22.84
CA VAL A 360 -3.47 -38.46 23.42
C VAL A 360 -3.61 -38.42 24.95
N THR A 361 -3.83 -39.58 25.58
CA THR A 361 -4.02 -39.73 27.03
C THR A 361 -2.86 -40.58 27.63
N PHE A 362 -2.24 -40.03 28.64
CA PHE A 362 -1.13 -40.67 29.34
C PHE A 362 -1.59 -41.36 30.64
N LEU A 363 -0.81 -42.32 31.14
CA LEU A 363 -1.08 -43.06 32.37
C LEU A 363 -1.08 -42.19 33.64
N ASN A 364 -0.40 -41.02 33.58
CA ASN A 364 -0.44 -40.02 34.68
C ASN A 364 -1.74 -39.18 34.67
N GLY A 365 -2.72 -39.47 33.79
CA GLY A 365 -3.98 -38.78 33.71
C GLY A 365 -3.97 -37.54 32.79
N LEU A 366 -2.81 -37.16 32.24
CA LEU A 366 -2.71 -36.05 31.30
C LEU A 366 -3.37 -36.44 29.99
N LYS A 367 -4.31 -35.60 29.49
CA LYS A 367 -4.91 -35.71 28.17
C LYS A 367 -4.58 -34.47 27.36
N LEU A 368 -3.94 -34.64 26.23
CA LEU A 368 -3.59 -33.57 25.32
C LEU A 368 -4.28 -33.72 23.94
N TYR A 369 -4.79 -32.63 23.40
CA TYR A 369 -5.36 -32.59 22.08
C TYR A 369 -4.33 -32.13 21.04
N ALA A 370 -4.51 -32.50 19.78
CA ALA A 370 -3.63 -32.05 18.71
C ALA A 370 -3.49 -30.51 18.71
N GLY A 371 -2.27 -30.05 18.72
CA GLY A 371 -1.91 -28.65 18.87
C GLY A 371 -1.67 -28.19 20.31
N GLN A 372 -1.93 -29.03 21.32
CA GLN A 372 -1.66 -28.69 22.72
C GLN A 372 -0.28 -29.13 23.18
N ILE A 373 0.28 -28.33 24.06
CA ILE A 373 1.56 -28.56 24.73
C ILE A 373 1.29 -28.87 26.22
N SER A 374 1.88 -29.96 26.75
CA SER A 374 2.00 -30.09 28.19
C SER A 374 3.30 -29.42 28.58
N GLY A 375 3.23 -28.51 29.45
CA GLY A 375 4.36 -27.87 30.08
C GLY A 375 3.83 -27.07 31.26
N ASN A 376 4.66 -26.87 32.26
CA ASN A 376 4.30 -26.08 33.40
C ASN A 376 3.81 -24.70 32.91
N GLU A 377 2.68 -24.20 33.38
CA GLU A 377 2.16 -22.84 33.07
C GLU A 377 3.24 -21.77 33.26
N GLN A 378 4.16 -22.00 34.21
CA GLN A 378 5.31 -21.13 34.48
C GLN A 378 6.29 -21.01 33.30
N MET A 379 6.49 -22.07 32.52
CA MET A 379 7.42 -22.06 31.37
C MET A 379 6.79 -21.31 30.19
N THR A 380 5.50 -21.50 29.96
CA THR A 380 4.77 -20.74 28.94
C THR A 380 4.76 -19.25 29.29
N ALA A 381 4.53 -18.89 30.56
CA ALA A 381 4.57 -17.51 31.02
C ALA A 381 5.97 -16.89 30.84
N LEU A 382 7.05 -17.64 31.18
CA LEU A 382 8.43 -17.16 30.98
C LEU A 382 8.73 -16.93 29.50
N GLN A 383 8.33 -17.85 28.62
CA GLN A 383 8.52 -17.70 27.17
C GLN A 383 7.75 -16.48 26.62
N ARG A 384 6.49 -16.29 27.03
CA ARG A 384 5.70 -15.10 26.67
C ARG A 384 6.35 -13.81 27.18
N ARG A 385 6.88 -13.83 28.39
CA ARG A 385 7.61 -12.71 28.98
C ARG A 385 8.86 -12.35 28.17
N ILE A 386 9.64 -13.37 27.74
CA ILE A 386 10.80 -13.15 26.85
C ILE A 386 10.38 -12.61 25.49
N GLN A 387 9.31 -13.12 24.88
CA GLN A 387 8.78 -12.59 23.61
C GLN A 387 8.37 -11.13 23.75
N ILE A 388 7.69 -10.77 24.83
CA ILE A 388 7.29 -9.37 25.12
C ILE A 388 8.55 -8.50 25.28
N ARG A 389 9.53 -8.94 26.10
CA ARG A 389 10.80 -8.23 26.32
C ARG A 389 11.56 -7.97 25.02
N GLU A 390 11.74 -9.01 24.20
CA GLU A 390 12.47 -8.89 22.94
C GLU A 390 11.73 -8.03 21.92
N THR A 391 10.39 -8.05 21.94
CA THR A 391 9.59 -7.13 21.13
C THR A 391 9.78 -5.67 21.54
N ILE A 392 9.78 -5.40 22.85
CA ILE A 392 10.04 -4.04 23.38
C ILE A 392 11.46 -3.60 23.04
N ARG A 393 12.47 -4.46 23.26
CA ARG A 393 13.87 -4.16 22.97
C ARG A 393 14.09 -3.82 21.50
N THR A 394 13.60 -4.68 20.61
CA THR A 394 13.73 -4.47 19.15
C THR A 394 12.92 -3.25 18.69
N HIS A 395 11.78 -2.97 19.32
CA HIS A 395 11.00 -1.76 19.05
C HIS A 395 11.78 -0.50 19.38
N ILE A 396 12.26 -0.38 20.63
CA ILE A 396 13.00 0.81 21.09
C ILE A 396 14.26 1.02 20.26
N GLN A 397 15.02 -0.07 19.97
CA GLN A 397 16.19 0.02 19.10
C GLN A 397 15.80 0.54 17.70
N ARG A 398 14.70 0.03 17.15
CA ARG A 398 14.23 0.42 15.82
C ARG A 398 13.70 1.85 15.79
N GLU A 399 12.88 2.24 16.77
CA GLU A 399 12.36 3.60 16.83
C GLU A 399 13.49 4.60 17.07
N ARG A 400 14.49 4.28 17.91
CA ARG A 400 15.69 5.11 18.11
C ARG A 400 16.44 5.36 16.80
N GLU A 401 16.60 4.32 15.95
CA GLU A 401 17.22 4.47 14.63
C GLU A 401 16.40 5.36 13.68
N LEU A 402 15.08 5.32 13.79
CA LEU A 402 14.15 5.99 12.89
C LEU A 402 13.67 7.36 13.40
N TYR A 403 13.82 7.62 14.69
CA TYR A 403 13.39 8.86 15.35
C TYR A 403 14.00 10.12 14.71
N PRO A 404 15.32 10.19 14.38
CA PRO A 404 15.90 11.34 13.70
C PRO A 404 15.33 11.60 12.31
N ARG A 405 14.68 10.59 11.70
CA ARG A 405 13.99 10.69 10.41
C ARG A 405 12.52 11.05 10.56
N GLY A 406 12.06 11.28 11.79
CA GLY A 406 10.65 11.54 12.09
C GLY A 406 9.75 10.37 11.78
N ILE A 407 10.20 9.14 12.01
CA ILE A 407 9.40 7.92 11.76
C ILE A 407 9.10 7.26 13.10
N LYS A 408 7.82 7.22 13.45
CA LYS A 408 7.32 6.49 14.60
C LYS A 408 7.20 5.00 14.28
N VAL A 409 7.53 4.14 15.24
CA VAL A 409 7.40 2.69 15.14
C VAL A 409 6.13 2.22 15.86
N LEU A 410 5.44 1.25 15.30
CA LEU A 410 4.34 0.53 15.93
C LEU A 410 4.66 -0.97 15.97
N SER A 411 4.29 -1.60 17.09
CA SER A 411 4.40 -3.05 17.30
C SER A 411 3.04 -3.66 17.59
N LEU A 412 2.76 -4.81 16.97
CA LEU A 412 1.52 -5.56 17.17
C LEU A 412 1.79 -6.82 17.99
N PHE A 413 0.96 -7.06 18.99
CA PHE A 413 0.87 -8.31 19.72
C PHE A 413 -0.44 -9.02 19.39
N PHE A 414 -0.35 -10.21 18.80
CA PHE A 414 -1.50 -11.08 18.62
C PHE A 414 -1.60 -12.04 19.80
N ILE A 415 -2.64 -11.90 20.61
CA ILE A 415 -2.85 -12.66 21.84
C ILE A 415 -3.91 -13.75 21.65
N ASP A 416 -3.84 -14.77 22.52
CA ASP A 416 -4.77 -15.90 22.58
C ASP A 416 -6.10 -15.55 23.23
N GLU A 417 -6.11 -14.81 24.36
CA GLU A 417 -7.29 -14.47 25.15
C GLU A 417 -7.30 -12.99 25.55
N VAL A 418 -8.46 -12.36 25.43
CA VAL A 418 -8.65 -10.95 25.83
C VAL A 418 -8.46 -10.76 27.34
N SER A 419 -8.83 -11.76 28.15
CA SER A 419 -8.66 -11.77 29.61
C SER A 419 -7.20 -11.61 30.06
N LYS A 420 -6.23 -12.10 29.26
CA LYS A 420 -4.80 -11.93 29.55
C LYS A 420 -4.29 -10.50 29.37
N TYR A 421 -5.04 -9.67 28.64
CA TYR A 421 -4.75 -8.24 28.52
C TYR A 421 -5.57 -7.38 29.48
N ARG A 422 -6.91 -7.63 29.60
CA ARG A 422 -7.84 -6.86 30.45
C ARG A 422 -8.82 -7.76 31.15
N LEU A 423 -8.88 -7.68 32.48
CA LEU A 423 -9.79 -8.41 33.35
C LEU A 423 -10.92 -7.52 33.86
N TYR A 424 -12.12 -8.07 34.00
CA TYR A 424 -13.31 -7.39 34.52
C TYR A 424 -13.96 -8.23 35.62
N ASP A 425 -14.12 -7.65 36.81
CA ASP A 425 -14.65 -8.35 37.99
C ASP A 425 -16.20 -8.16 38.18
N GLY A 426 -16.85 -7.37 37.33
CA GLY A 426 -18.30 -7.09 37.38
C GLY A 426 -18.80 -6.23 36.20
N ASP A 427 -20.09 -6.06 36.07
CA ASP A 427 -20.77 -5.41 34.94
C ASP A 427 -20.48 -3.90 34.80
N ASN A 428 -20.03 -3.23 35.86
CA ASN A 428 -19.70 -1.80 35.88
C ASN A 428 -18.23 -1.50 36.20
N ASP A 429 -17.38 -2.50 36.07
CA ASP A 429 -15.93 -2.37 36.31
C ASP A 429 -15.23 -1.69 35.11
N ASP A 430 -14.28 -0.81 35.40
CA ASP A 430 -13.43 -0.17 34.36
C ASP A 430 -12.35 -1.15 33.85
N GLY A 431 -12.26 -2.33 34.47
CA GLY A 431 -11.31 -3.37 34.20
C GLY A 431 -9.89 -3.08 34.71
N ARG A 432 -9.17 -4.13 35.02
CA ARG A 432 -7.75 -4.11 35.46
C ARG A 432 -6.85 -4.80 34.45
N ASN A 433 -5.57 -4.49 34.50
CA ASN A 433 -4.58 -5.12 33.62
C ASN A 433 -4.52 -6.63 33.85
N GLY A 434 -4.61 -7.38 32.75
CA GLY A 434 -4.36 -8.82 32.76
C GLY A 434 -2.86 -9.12 32.82
N GLU A 435 -2.53 -10.42 32.71
CA GLU A 435 -1.17 -10.92 32.84
C GLU A 435 -0.20 -10.31 31.79
N TYR A 436 -0.60 -10.26 30.50
CA TYR A 436 0.26 -9.72 29.45
C TYR A 436 0.48 -8.22 29.55
N ALA A 437 -0.52 -7.47 29.98
CA ALA A 437 -0.37 -6.02 30.17
C ALA A 437 0.60 -5.72 31.32
N LYS A 438 0.52 -6.47 32.43
CA LYS A 438 1.46 -6.35 33.57
C LYS A 438 2.89 -6.74 33.16
N MET A 439 3.05 -7.91 32.49
CA MET A 439 4.35 -8.32 31.97
C MET A 439 4.96 -7.26 31.04
N PHE A 440 4.12 -6.65 30.20
CA PHE A 440 4.56 -5.62 29.27
C PHE A 440 5.07 -4.39 30.01
N GLU A 441 4.31 -3.87 30.97
CA GLU A 441 4.68 -2.67 31.74
C GLU A 441 6.00 -2.88 32.50
N GLU A 442 6.14 -4.01 33.20
CA GLU A 442 7.36 -4.39 33.91
C GLU A 442 8.58 -4.52 32.97
N GLU A 443 8.42 -5.19 31.83
CA GLU A 443 9.51 -5.39 30.87
C GLU A 443 9.85 -4.10 30.11
N TYR A 444 8.87 -3.22 29.89
CA TYR A 444 9.10 -1.92 29.27
C TYR A 444 10.02 -1.04 30.14
N GLU A 445 9.70 -0.92 31.44
CA GLU A 445 10.51 -0.17 32.40
C GLU A 445 11.93 -0.75 32.50
N ASN A 446 12.04 -2.07 32.57
CA ASN A 446 13.33 -2.76 32.64
C ASN A 446 14.18 -2.49 31.38
N VAL A 447 13.61 -2.58 30.19
CA VAL A 447 14.32 -2.42 28.91
C VAL A 447 14.73 -0.96 28.71
N VAL A 448 13.82 0.00 28.98
CA VAL A 448 14.13 1.44 28.87
C VAL A 448 15.25 1.81 29.83
N GLY A 449 15.17 1.40 31.11
CA GLY A 449 16.22 1.64 32.10
C GLY A 449 17.57 1.00 31.76
N GLN A 450 17.59 -0.17 31.09
CA GLN A 450 18.83 -0.76 30.59
C GLN A 450 19.43 0.04 29.43
N MET A 451 18.59 0.51 28.50
CA MET A 451 19.06 1.30 27.37
C MET A 451 19.57 2.68 27.76
N GLN A 452 18.95 3.33 28.73
CA GLN A 452 19.43 4.58 29.29
C GLN A 452 20.84 4.44 29.90
N ARG A 453 21.07 3.37 30.66
CA ARG A 453 22.41 3.07 31.21
C ARG A 453 23.44 2.78 30.12
N GLN A 454 23.01 2.20 29.00
CA GLN A 454 23.92 1.84 27.91
C GLN A 454 24.28 2.99 26.98
N PHE A 455 23.34 3.90 26.72
CA PHE A 455 23.48 4.94 25.69
C PHE A 455 23.58 6.37 26.25
N GLY A 456 23.38 6.57 27.57
CA GLY A 456 23.54 7.87 28.24
C GLY A 456 22.62 8.95 27.71
N ASP A 457 23.16 10.10 27.36
CA ASP A 457 22.45 11.29 26.89
C ASP A 457 22.01 11.13 25.42
N ASP A 458 20.86 10.46 25.19
CA ASP A 458 20.27 10.19 23.88
C ASP A 458 18.91 10.89 23.77
N ALA A 459 18.75 11.75 22.76
CA ALA A 459 17.54 12.57 22.55
C ALA A 459 16.23 11.74 22.44
N TYR A 460 16.31 10.53 21.89
CA TYR A 460 15.14 9.65 21.83
C TYR A 460 14.80 9.06 23.20
N LEU A 461 15.80 8.69 23.98
CA LEU A 461 15.57 8.14 25.32
C LEU A 461 15.02 9.23 26.27
N HIS A 462 15.50 10.47 26.16
CA HIS A 462 14.87 11.61 26.87
C HIS A 462 13.42 11.85 26.44
N TYR A 463 13.12 11.71 25.17
CA TYR A 463 11.76 11.80 24.68
C TYR A 463 10.87 10.70 25.30
N LEU A 464 11.37 9.47 25.45
CA LEU A 464 10.62 8.37 26.08
C LEU A 464 10.38 8.59 27.57
N ASP A 465 11.31 9.22 28.30
CA ASP A 465 11.16 9.53 29.72
C ASP A 465 9.92 10.38 30.03
N GLY A 466 9.50 11.20 29.08
CA GLY A 466 8.30 12.02 29.20
C GLY A 466 7.00 11.25 28.99
N ILE A 467 7.05 9.95 28.70
CA ILE A 467 5.89 9.15 28.35
C ILE A 467 5.59 8.12 29.44
N ASP A 468 4.41 8.21 30.03
CA ASP A 468 3.89 7.24 30.98
C ASP A 468 3.74 5.86 30.32
N VAL A 469 4.30 4.82 30.92
CA VAL A 469 4.27 3.44 30.41
C VAL A 469 2.84 2.97 30.14
N HIS A 470 1.88 3.29 31.00
CA HIS A 470 0.48 2.91 30.86
C HIS A 470 -0.20 3.50 29.61
N LYS A 471 0.38 4.54 29.01
CA LYS A 471 -0.11 5.18 27.79
C LYS A 471 0.58 4.66 26.53
N THR A 472 1.65 3.86 26.68
CA THR A 472 2.43 3.36 25.54
C THR A 472 1.77 2.21 24.80
N HIS A 473 0.82 1.51 25.45
CA HIS A 473 0.14 0.35 24.88
C HIS A 473 -1.39 0.47 24.96
N GLN A 474 -2.06 -0.14 24.00
CA GLN A 474 -3.52 -0.17 23.93
C GLN A 474 -4.03 -1.51 23.41
N GLY A 475 -5.14 -1.97 23.96
CA GLY A 475 -5.87 -3.13 23.47
C GLY A 475 -6.85 -2.76 22.37
N TYR A 476 -6.88 -3.57 21.31
CA TYR A 476 -7.84 -3.48 20.23
C TYR A 476 -8.65 -4.77 20.13
N PHE A 477 -9.83 -4.75 20.70
CA PHE A 477 -10.72 -5.90 20.85
C PHE A 477 -12.18 -5.51 20.56
N SER A 478 -13.01 -6.52 20.35
CA SER A 478 -14.47 -6.31 20.27
C SER A 478 -15.00 -5.69 21.56
N ILE A 479 -15.99 -4.80 21.45
CA ILE A 479 -16.58 -4.11 22.60
C ILE A 479 -18.05 -4.50 22.73
N ASP A 480 -18.45 -5.03 23.90
CA ASP A 480 -19.87 -5.24 24.26
C ASP A 480 -20.41 -3.97 24.92
N LYS A 481 -21.36 -3.30 24.24
CA LYS A 481 -22.09 -2.11 24.74
C LYS A 481 -23.54 -2.46 25.01
N LYS A 482 -23.86 -3.05 26.14
CA LYS A 482 -25.26 -3.26 26.55
C LYS A 482 -25.85 -1.97 27.17
N LYS A 483 -27.10 -1.67 26.80
CA LYS A 483 -27.84 -0.49 27.35
C LYS A 483 -27.78 -0.49 28.88
N GLY A 484 -27.19 0.56 29.46
CA GLY A 484 -27.08 0.70 30.94
C GLY A 484 -25.82 0.05 31.56
N LYS A 485 -24.88 -0.49 30.79
CA LYS A 485 -23.62 -1.07 31.28
C LYS A 485 -22.42 -0.36 30.67
N LYS A 486 -21.28 -0.35 31.37
CA LYS A 486 -20.02 0.14 30.81
C LYS A 486 -19.54 -0.76 29.64
N ALA A 487 -18.92 -0.16 28.67
CA ALA A 487 -18.34 -0.88 27.52
C ALA A 487 -17.20 -1.79 27.97
N ARG A 488 -17.17 -3.04 27.47
CA ARG A 488 -16.15 -4.03 27.82
C ARG A 488 -15.50 -4.62 26.60
N PHE A 489 -14.22 -4.94 26.71
CA PHE A 489 -13.55 -5.78 25.73
C PHE A 489 -14.02 -7.23 25.85
N VAL A 490 -14.43 -7.83 24.76
CA VAL A 490 -14.89 -9.21 24.69
C VAL A 490 -14.20 -9.93 23.54
N GLU A 491 -14.19 -11.26 23.59
CA GLU A 491 -13.75 -12.07 22.46
C GLU A 491 -14.79 -11.97 21.35
N GLY A 492 -14.34 -11.57 20.16
CA GLY A 492 -15.19 -11.51 18.96
C GLY A 492 -15.73 -12.91 18.62
N LYS A 493 -17.05 -13.03 18.49
CA LYS A 493 -17.68 -14.28 18.04
C LYS A 493 -17.50 -14.41 16.53
N ILE A 494 -16.82 -15.46 16.12
CA ILE A 494 -16.68 -15.79 14.69
C ILE A 494 -17.85 -16.71 14.31
N ASP A 495 -18.66 -16.27 13.34
CA ASP A 495 -19.63 -17.16 12.74
C ASP A 495 -18.90 -18.28 11.97
N ARG A 496 -19.02 -19.51 12.44
CA ARG A 496 -18.34 -20.69 11.86
C ARG A 496 -18.73 -20.97 10.40
N LYS A 497 -19.84 -20.44 9.90
CA LYS A 497 -20.31 -20.60 8.51
C LYS A 497 -19.78 -19.51 7.58
N THR A 498 -19.64 -18.27 8.08
CA THR A 498 -19.25 -17.12 7.26
C THR A 498 -17.79 -16.71 7.51
N GLN A 499 -17.15 -17.17 8.59
CA GLN A 499 -15.82 -16.79 9.07
C GLN A 499 -15.67 -15.27 9.33
N LEU A 500 -16.79 -14.56 9.51
CA LEU A 500 -16.83 -13.12 9.79
C LEU A 500 -17.00 -12.88 11.29
N SER A 501 -16.39 -11.80 11.77
CA SER A 501 -16.49 -11.34 13.17
C SER A 501 -17.58 -10.28 13.29
N ASP A 502 -18.34 -10.29 14.43
CA ASP A 502 -19.37 -9.29 14.73
C ASP A 502 -18.79 -7.98 15.34
N ASP A 503 -17.52 -7.66 15.09
CA ASP A 503 -16.80 -6.54 15.69
C ASP A 503 -17.29 -5.17 15.18
N VAL A 504 -18.22 -4.55 15.85
CA VAL A 504 -18.82 -3.27 15.39
C VAL A 504 -18.25 -2.03 16.08
N ASP A 505 -17.66 -2.11 17.29
CA ASP A 505 -17.47 -0.94 18.15
C ASP A 505 -16.04 -0.61 18.68
N ALA A 506 -14.98 -1.30 18.26
CA ALA A 506 -13.61 -1.03 18.73
C ALA A 506 -12.86 0.05 17.89
N TYR A 507 -13.57 1.07 17.40
CA TYR A 507 -13.23 1.75 16.16
C TYR A 507 -12.46 3.07 16.24
N ASP A 508 -12.46 3.80 17.38
CA ASP A 508 -12.26 5.23 17.24
C ASP A 508 -10.80 5.68 17.00
N LEU A 509 -9.83 5.30 17.83
CA LEU A 509 -8.44 5.78 17.64
C LEU A 509 -7.69 5.01 16.54
N ILE A 510 -7.79 3.68 16.56
CA ILE A 510 -6.96 2.82 15.69
C ILE A 510 -7.48 2.82 14.25
N MET A 511 -8.81 2.93 14.05
CA MET A 511 -9.40 2.89 12.71
C MET A 511 -9.74 4.25 12.13
N LYS A 512 -10.28 5.18 12.92
CA LYS A 512 -10.71 6.51 12.43
C LYS A 512 -9.56 7.50 12.38
N ASP A 513 -8.62 7.46 13.36
CA ASP A 513 -7.54 8.40 13.52
C ASP A 513 -6.15 7.79 13.21
N LYS A 514 -6.05 7.02 12.12
CA LYS A 514 -4.78 6.40 11.69
C LYS A 514 -3.62 7.41 11.60
N GLU A 515 -3.91 8.64 11.21
CA GLU A 515 -2.93 9.71 11.08
C GLU A 515 -2.43 10.21 12.45
N ARG A 516 -3.31 10.23 13.46
CA ARG A 516 -2.92 10.56 14.84
C ARG A 516 -1.99 9.49 15.42
N LEU A 517 -2.30 8.21 15.19
CA LEU A 517 -1.47 7.09 15.65
C LEU A 517 -0.04 7.14 15.07
N LEU A 518 0.14 7.76 13.90
CA LEU A 518 1.44 7.94 13.26
C LEU A 518 2.24 9.14 13.84
N SER A 519 1.58 10.04 14.60
CA SER A 519 2.27 11.18 15.22
C SER A 519 3.16 10.72 16.39
N LEU A 520 4.33 11.32 16.53
CA LEU A 520 5.17 11.14 17.70
C LEU A 520 4.53 11.70 18.99
N ASP A 521 3.63 12.68 18.87
CA ASP A 521 2.86 13.23 20.00
C ASP A 521 1.88 12.22 20.62
N GLU A 522 1.46 11.20 19.87
CA GLU A 522 0.61 10.13 20.37
C GLU A 522 1.48 9.09 21.09
N PRO A 523 1.27 8.83 22.39
CA PRO A 523 2.11 7.92 23.17
C PRO A 523 1.95 6.45 22.81
N VAL A 524 0.81 6.02 22.25
CA VAL A 524 0.55 4.61 21.89
C VAL A 524 1.53 4.13 20.82
N ARG A 525 2.26 3.04 21.13
CA ARG A 525 3.25 2.38 20.26
C ARG A 525 3.02 0.90 20.11
N PHE A 526 2.42 0.29 21.13
CA PHE A 526 2.19 -1.15 21.19
C PHE A 526 0.69 -1.43 21.18
N ILE A 527 0.26 -2.30 20.30
CA ILE A 527 -1.17 -2.63 20.11
C ILE A 527 -1.35 -4.12 20.35
N PHE A 528 -2.19 -4.46 21.32
CA PHE A 528 -2.60 -5.83 21.61
C PHE A 528 -3.92 -6.14 20.90
N SER A 529 -3.99 -7.26 20.19
CA SER A 529 -5.21 -7.67 19.47
C SER A 529 -5.39 -9.18 19.51
N HIS A 530 -6.66 -9.61 19.58
CA HIS A 530 -7.02 -11.04 19.48
C HIS A 530 -7.48 -11.41 18.07
N SER A 531 -8.62 -10.88 17.64
CA SER A 531 -9.26 -11.20 16.36
C SER A 531 -9.62 -9.96 15.55
N ALA A 532 -9.80 -8.85 16.21
CA ALA A 532 -10.39 -7.63 15.64
C ALA A 532 -9.56 -7.00 14.51
N LEU A 533 -8.24 -7.15 14.51
CA LEU A 533 -7.36 -6.67 13.43
C LEU A 533 -7.26 -7.63 12.23
N ARG A 534 -8.07 -8.68 12.16
CA ARG A 534 -7.97 -9.68 11.06
C ARG A 534 -8.32 -9.10 9.69
N GLU A 535 -9.20 -8.09 9.63
CA GLU A 535 -9.66 -7.52 8.37
C GLU A 535 -9.68 -5.98 8.40
N GLY A 536 -9.29 -5.34 7.30
CA GLY A 536 -9.49 -3.91 7.06
C GLY A 536 -8.52 -2.94 7.72
N TRP A 537 -7.73 -3.33 8.73
CA TRP A 537 -6.74 -2.45 9.35
C TRP A 537 -5.37 -2.61 8.71
N ASP A 538 -4.74 -1.49 8.40
CA ASP A 538 -3.41 -1.40 7.87
C ASP A 538 -2.76 -0.08 8.31
N ASN A 539 -1.59 -0.16 8.89
CA ASN A 539 -0.82 1.02 9.26
C ASN A 539 0.59 0.90 8.68
N PRO A 540 1.08 1.92 7.96
CA PRO A 540 2.38 1.85 7.30
C PRO A 540 3.55 1.72 8.28
N ASN A 541 3.41 2.20 9.52
CA ASN A 541 4.50 2.23 10.49
C ASN A 541 4.52 1.02 11.45
N VAL A 542 3.85 -0.07 11.09
CA VAL A 542 4.05 -1.36 11.77
C VAL A 542 5.39 -1.95 11.34
N PHE A 543 6.30 -2.12 12.28
CA PHE A 543 7.64 -2.68 12.06
C PHE A 543 7.86 -4.02 12.77
N GLN A 544 6.97 -4.36 13.69
CA GLN A 544 7.09 -5.61 14.45
C GLN A 544 5.74 -6.25 14.67
N ILE A 545 5.73 -7.56 14.59
CA ILE A 545 4.58 -8.40 14.91
C ILE A 545 5.07 -9.53 15.81
N CYS A 546 4.49 -9.60 17.01
CA CYS A 546 4.74 -10.67 17.98
C CYS A 546 3.48 -11.52 18.13
N THR A 547 3.62 -12.82 17.97
CA THR A 547 2.51 -13.77 18.15
C THR A 547 2.67 -14.49 19.50
N LEU A 548 1.76 -14.15 20.43
CA LEU A 548 1.68 -14.76 21.77
C LEU A 548 0.67 -15.93 21.82
N LYS A 549 0.16 -16.36 20.67
CA LYS A 549 -0.72 -17.51 20.51
C LYS A 549 0.10 -18.77 20.29
N PRO A 550 -0.38 -19.93 20.77
CA PRO A 550 0.13 -21.20 20.25
C PRO A 550 -0.13 -21.24 18.74
N GLN A 551 0.90 -21.49 17.95
CA GLN A 551 0.73 -21.51 16.49
C GLN A 551 -0.08 -22.72 16.06
N SER A 552 -1.28 -22.50 15.52
CA SER A 552 -2.00 -23.48 14.71
C SER A 552 -1.58 -23.32 13.25
N GLU A 553 -1.33 -24.43 12.56
CA GLU A 553 -0.82 -24.55 11.19
C GLU A 553 -1.66 -23.96 10.06
N SER A 554 -2.55 -22.99 10.27
CA SER A 554 -3.28 -22.41 9.15
C SER A 554 -2.42 -21.34 8.45
N GLU A 555 -1.70 -21.73 7.39
CA GLU A 555 -0.87 -20.90 6.51
C GLU A 555 -1.56 -19.59 6.05
N ILE A 556 -2.86 -19.62 5.84
CA ILE A 556 -3.65 -18.46 5.36
C ILE A 556 -3.74 -17.38 6.43
N ARG A 557 -3.84 -17.75 7.72
CA ARG A 557 -3.95 -16.79 8.82
C ARG A 557 -2.64 -16.05 9.05
N SER A 558 -1.53 -16.76 9.08
CA SER A 558 -0.20 -16.16 9.27
C SER A 558 0.11 -15.12 8.19
N ARG A 559 -0.26 -15.39 6.93
CA ARG A 559 -0.02 -14.45 5.82
C ARG A 559 -0.87 -13.18 5.92
N GLN A 560 -2.12 -13.28 6.36
CA GLN A 560 -2.97 -12.11 6.57
C GLN A 560 -2.47 -11.25 7.73
N GLU A 561 -2.00 -11.85 8.81
CA GLU A 561 -1.40 -11.16 9.95
C GLU A 561 -0.09 -10.44 9.55
N ILE A 562 0.80 -11.12 8.82
CA ILE A 562 2.04 -10.54 8.29
C ILE A 562 1.75 -9.39 7.32
N GLY A 563 0.74 -9.54 6.46
CA GLY A 563 0.33 -8.55 5.48
C GLY A 563 0.03 -7.16 6.08
N ARG A 564 -0.33 -7.09 7.37
CA ARG A 564 -0.60 -5.83 8.10
C ARG A 564 0.63 -4.95 8.26
N GLY A 565 1.81 -5.55 8.32
CA GLY A 565 3.09 -4.85 8.49
C GLY A 565 3.86 -4.60 7.20
N LEU A 566 3.40 -5.09 6.04
CA LEU A 566 4.19 -5.05 4.81
C LEU A 566 4.26 -3.68 4.14
N ARG A 567 3.39 -2.73 4.48
CA ARG A 567 3.42 -1.39 3.87
C ARG A 567 4.71 -0.65 4.18
N LEU A 568 5.27 0.05 3.20
CA LEU A 568 6.38 0.98 3.41
C LEU A 568 5.95 2.08 4.37
N CYS A 569 6.84 2.46 5.30
CA CYS A 569 6.55 3.43 6.33
C CYS A 569 6.42 4.87 5.80
N VAL A 570 5.90 5.74 6.65
CA VAL A 570 5.80 7.19 6.40
C VAL A 570 6.45 7.96 7.55
N ASN A 571 6.98 9.13 7.23
CA ASN A 571 7.53 10.07 8.21
C ASN A 571 6.46 11.03 8.76
N GLN A 572 6.83 11.92 9.71
CA GLN A 572 5.93 12.93 10.30
C GLN A 572 5.38 13.94 9.28
N GLN A 573 6.00 14.07 8.10
CA GLN A 573 5.50 14.90 7.00
C GLN A 573 4.48 14.18 6.12
N GLY A 574 4.12 12.94 6.46
CA GLY A 574 3.21 12.09 5.68
C GLY A 574 3.82 11.56 4.39
N GLU A 575 5.14 11.63 4.23
CA GLU A 575 5.84 11.18 3.02
C GLU A 575 6.16 9.69 3.13
N ARG A 576 5.81 8.92 2.10
CA ARG A 576 6.14 7.50 2.01
C ARG A 576 7.62 7.31 1.77
N MET A 577 8.25 6.48 2.60
CA MET A 577 9.67 6.17 2.57
C MET A 577 9.96 5.04 1.56
N ASP A 578 9.74 5.34 0.29
CA ASP A 578 9.95 4.44 -0.83
C ASP A 578 11.35 4.63 -1.47
N GLU A 579 11.62 3.90 -2.54
CA GLU A 579 12.90 3.94 -3.25
C GLU A 579 13.23 5.35 -3.78
N SER A 580 12.21 6.14 -4.16
CA SER A 580 12.41 7.53 -4.61
C SER A 580 12.94 8.46 -3.51
N VAL A 581 12.74 8.09 -2.22
CA VAL A 581 13.19 8.86 -1.06
C VAL A 581 14.45 8.27 -0.44
N LEU A 582 14.55 6.93 -0.42
CA LEU A 582 15.61 6.20 0.31
C LEU A 582 16.63 5.54 -0.61
N GLY A 583 16.39 5.50 -1.92
CA GLY A 583 17.25 4.76 -2.84
C GLY A 583 17.37 3.29 -2.45
N ARG A 584 18.58 2.77 -2.43
CA ARG A 584 18.88 1.37 -2.09
C ARG A 584 18.63 1.00 -0.62
N ASP A 585 18.55 1.98 0.28
CA ASP A 585 18.30 1.76 1.71
C ASP A 585 16.83 1.43 2.01
N VAL A 586 15.97 1.45 1.00
CA VAL A 586 14.52 1.24 1.16
C VAL A 586 14.22 -0.06 1.91
N GLN A 587 14.91 -1.15 1.60
CA GLN A 587 14.69 -2.45 2.25
C GLN A 587 15.35 -2.56 3.62
N GLU A 588 16.45 -1.87 3.85
CA GLU A 588 17.10 -1.85 5.16
C GLU A 588 16.31 -1.00 6.17
N LEU A 589 15.73 0.10 5.71
CA LEU A 589 14.88 0.93 6.56
C LEU A 589 13.47 0.35 6.70
N ASN A 590 12.91 -0.24 5.66
CA ASN A 590 11.59 -0.87 5.68
C ASN A 590 11.72 -2.38 5.97
N LYS A 591 11.98 -2.73 7.21
CA LYS A 591 12.13 -4.12 7.67
C LYS A 591 11.03 -4.44 8.68
N LEU A 592 10.23 -5.45 8.39
CA LEU A 592 9.22 -6.00 9.30
C LEU A 592 9.83 -7.16 10.07
N THR A 593 9.90 -7.06 11.39
CA THR A 593 10.41 -8.13 12.27
C THR A 593 9.26 -8.93 12.84
N LEU A 594 9.29 -10.24 12.62
CA LEU A 594 8.34 -11.20 13.19
C LEU A 594 8.98 -11.91 14.39
N ILE A 595 8.36 -11.78 15.55
CA ILE A 595 8.82 -12.41 16.79
C ILE A 595 7.93 -13.64 17.05
N THR A 596 8.56 -14.80 17.06
CA THR A 596 7.89 -16.10 17.16
C THR A 596 8.57 -17.02 18.16
N ASP A 597 7.82 -17.98 18.68
CA ASP A 597 8.32 -19.09 19.51
C ASP A 597 8.89 -20.25 18.69
N MET A 598 8.86 -20.16 17.36
CA MET A 598 9.44 -21.16 16.46
C MET A 598 10.93 -20.91 16.23
N GLU A 599 11.68 -22.00 16.00
CA GLU A 599 13.04 -21.90 15.48
C GLU A 599 13.05 -21.19 14.11
N PHE A 600 14.03 -20.30 13.93
CA PHE A 600 14.15 -19.49 12.72
C PHE A 600 14.09 -20.33 11.42
N GLY A 601 14.76 -21.46 11.37
CA GLY A 601 14.79 -22.33 10.20
C GLY A 601 13.41 -22.86 9.80
N ARG A 602 12.64 -23.33 10.77
CA ARG A 602 11.26 -23.83 10.56
C ARG A 602 10.31 -22.71 10.15
N PHE A 603 10.44 -21.56 10.79
CA PHE A 603 9.61 -20.39 10.43
C PHE A 603 9.90 -19.93 9.01
N ALA A 604 11.18 -19.81 8.63
CA ALA A 604 11.60 -19.43 7.28
C ALA A 604 11.08 -20.41 6.21
N GLU A 605 11.14 -21.71 6.51
CA GLU A 605 10.61 -22.76 5.63
C GLU A 605 9.10 -22.67 5.47
N ALA A 606 8.34 -22.51 6.54
CA ALA A 606 6.89 -22.35 6.51
C ALA A 606 6.47 -21.08 5.73
N LEU A 607 7.18 -19.97 5.93
CA LEU A 607 6.95 -18.74 5.19
C LEU A 607 7.21 -18.91 3.69
N GLN A 608 8.32 -19.60 3.34
CA GLN A 608 8.65 -19.89 1.94
C GLN A 608 7.65 -20.84 1.29
N GLN A 609 7.16 -21.84 2.01
CA GLN A 609 6.10 -22.74 1.52
C GLN A 609 4.79 -21.98 1.29
N GLY A 610 4.39 -21.10 2.21
CA GLY A 610 3.20 -20.24 2.06
C GLY A 610 3.31 -19.29 0.87
N LEU A 611 4.48 -18.71 0.65
CA LEU A 611 4.77 -17.89 -0.53
C LEU A 611 4.75 -18.73 -1.82
N ALA A 612 5.35 -19.92 -1.81
CA ALA A 612 5.36 -20.83 -2.95
C ALA A 612 3.94 -21.28 -3.34
N ALA A 613 3.07 -21.54 -2.37
CA ALA A 613 1.68 -21.88 -2.61
C ALA A 613 0.92 -20.73 -3.27
N SER A 614 1.16 -19.50 -2.86
CA SER A 614 0.55 -18.30 -3.48
C SER A 614 1.04 -18.04 -4.89
N LEU A 615 2.27 -18.46 -5.21
CA LEU A 615 2.89 -18.32 -6.52
C LEU A 615 2.64 -19.54 -7.43
N ALA A 616 1.71 -20.42 -7.07
CA ALA A 616 1.41 -21.65 -7.83
C ALA A 616 1.04 -21.41 -9.31
N GLY A 617 0.57 -20.22 -9.66
CA GLY A 617 0.31 -19.82 -11.04
C GLY A 617 1.53 -19.36 -11.85
N ARG A 618 2.74 -19.30 -11.24
CA ARG A 618 3.96 -18.93 -11.96
C ARG A 618 4.64 -20.15 -12.58
N PRO A 619 5.26 -20.00 -13.76
CA PRO A 619 6.11 -21.05 -14.30
C PRO A 619 7.28 -21.31 -13.34
N ARG A 620 7.56 -22.58 -13.09
CA ARG A 620 8.69 -23.03 -12.25
C ARG A 620 9.91 -23.44 -13.04
N MET A 621 9.73 -23.64 -14.34
CA MET A 621 10.78 -24.08 -15.26
C MET A 621 10.90 -23.11 -16.43
N VAL A 622 12.13 -22.96 -16.91
CA VAL A 622 12.43 -22.19 -18.12
C VAL A 622 12.33 -23.13 -19.32
N GLU A 623 11.25 -22.99 -20.09
CA GLU A 623 10.94 -23.78 -21.26
C GLU A 623 10.60 -22.86 -22.45
N PRO A 624 10.72 -23.31 -23.71
CA PRO A 624 10.38 -22.50 -24.88
C PRO A 624 8.97 -21.91 -24.83
N GLY A 625 8.00 -22.65 -24.23
CA GLY A 625 6.64 -22.18 -24.02
C GLY A 625 6.53 -20.91 -23.15
N LEU A 626 7.56 -20.60 -22.34
CA LEU A 626 7.63 -19.36 -21.57
C LEU A 626 7.75 -18.11 -22.43
N PHE A 627 8.40 -18.24 -23.58
CA PHE A 627 8.72 -17.14 -24.50
C PHE A 627 7.82 -17.13 -25.74
N ALA A 628 7.45 -18.31 -26.25
CA ALA A 628 6.68 -18.45 -27.49
C ALA A 628 5.37 -17.65 -27.48
N GLY A 629 5.12 -16.93 -28.57
CA GLY A 629 3.92 -16.09 -28.75
C GLY A 629 3.99 -14.70 -28.09
N ARG A 630 5.02 -14.42 -27.27
CA ARG A 630 5.22 -13.11 -26.65
C ARG A 630 5.76 -12.09 -27.64
N LEU A 631 5.50 -10.81 -27.35
CA LEU A 631 6.06 -9.69 -28.06
C LEU A 631 7.15 -9.09 -27.17
N LEU A 632 8.42 -9.29 -27.52
CA LEU A 632 9.55 -8.72 -26.79
C LEU A 632 9.97 -7.41 -27.47
N THR A 633 10.31 -6.41 -26.67
CA THR A 633 10.82 -5.13 -27.17
C THR A 633 12.33 -5.08 -26.93
N GLY A 634 13.09 -4.98 -27.99
CA GLY A 634 14.54 -4.83 -27.93
C GLY A 634 14.97 -3.47 -27.36
N THR A 635 16.23 -3.33 -26.99
CA THR A 635 16.83 -2.06 -26.52
C THR A 635 16.77 -0.95 -27.56
N THR A 636 16.72 -1.32 -28.82
CA THR A 636 16.55 -0.42 -29.99
C THR A 636 15.09 0.03 -30.18
N GLY A 637 14.14 -0.49 -29.40
CA GLY A 637 12.71 -0.23 -29.53
C GLY A 637 12.01 -1.13 -30.56
N ALA A 638 12.74 -2.01 -31.26
CA ALA A 638 12.15 -2.98 -32.18
C ALA A 638 11.31 -4.01 -31.42
N ARG A 639 10.09 -4.28 -31.92
CA ARG A 639 9.18 -5.27 -31.35
C ARG A 639 9.29 -6.58 -32.14
N VAL A 640 9.66 -7.65 -31.46
CA VAL A 640 9.83 -8.98 -32.04
C VAL A 640 8.80 -9.93 -31.45
N ARG A 641 7.98 -10.53 -32.29
CA ARG A 641 7.10 -11.62 -31.89
C ARG A 641 7.90 -12.92 -31.82
N VAL A 642 7.99 -13.53 -30.65
CA VAL A 642 8.77 -14.74 -30.43
C VAL A 642 8.07 -15.94 -31.07
N THR A 643 8.66 -16.50 -32.13
CA THR A 643 8.24 -17.78 -32.71
C THR A 643 8.72 -18.94 -31.82
N ARG A 644 8.30 -20.17 -32.14
CA ARG A 644 8.74 -21.34 -31.37
C ARG A 644 10.24 -21.59 -31.54
N GLU A 645 10.75 -21.39 -32.74
CA GLU A 645 12.19 -21.51 -33.06
C GLU A 645 13.02 -20.48 -32.28
N LEU A 646 12.59 -19.23 -32.31
CA LEU A 646 13.26 -18.16 -31.56
C LEU A 646 13.20 -18.41 -30.03
N ALA A 647 12.11 -18.99 -29.51
CA ALA A 647 12.01 -19.38 -28.10
C ALA A 647 12.99 -20.50 -27.71
N GLU A 648 13.25 -21.46 -28.64
CA GLU A 648 14.26 -22.51 -28.48
C GLU A 648 15.66 -21.93 -28.50
N GLU A 649 15.95 -20.97 -29.40
CA GLU A 649 17.22 -20.24 -29.43
C GLU A 649 17.47 -19.44 -28.15
N ILE A 650 16.47 -18.74 -27.62
CA ILE A 650 16.56 -18.03 -26.34
C ILE A 650 16.90 -19.02 -25.21
N CYS A 651 16.22 -20.16 -25.12
CA CYS A 651 16.52 -21.18 -24.12
C CYS A 651 17.92 -21.79 -24.27
N ALA A 652 18.41 -21.96 -25.51
CA ALA A 652 19.75 -22.44 -25.77
C ALA A 652 20.81 -21.40 -25.34
N ALA A 653 20.60 -20.13 -25.67
CA ALA A 653 21.46 -19.02 -25.26
C ALA A 653 21.54 -18.91 -23.72
N LEU A 654 20.39 -19.01 -23.00
CA LEU A 654 20.34 -18.97 -21.54
C LEU A 654 21.13 -20.10 -20.88
N ARG A 655 21.08 -21.32 -21.47
CA ARG A 655 21.89 -22.46 -21.00
C ARG A 655 23.38 -22.24 -21.27
N LYS A 656 23.74 -21.73 -22.47
CA LYS A 656 25.12 -21.43 -22.84
C LYS A 656 25.76 -20.38 -21.94
N GLN A 657 24.98 -19.38 -21.51
CA GLN A 657 25.43 -18.34 -20.57
C GLN A 657 25.41 -18.80 -19.08
N GLY A 658 25.00 -20.03 -18.81
CA GLY A 658 24.93 -20.56 -17.45
C GLY A 658 23.80 -19.98 -16.59
N TYR A 659 22.85 -19.25 -17.19
CA TYR A 659 21.70 -18.68 -16.46
C TYR A 659 20.61 -19.71 -16.16
N VAL A 660 20.59 -20.82 -16.89
CA VAL A 660 19.64 -21.93 -16.72
C VAL A 660 20.39 -23.25 -16.69
N LYS A 661 20.16 -24.04 -15.64
CA LYS A 661 20.62 -25.42 -15.50
C LYS A 661 19.41 -26.28 -15.12
N ASP A 662 19.22 -27.43 -15.79
CA ASP A 662 18.10 -28.36 -15.55
C ASP A 662 16.72 -27.64 -15.56
N ARG A 663 16.54 -26.70 -16.47
CA ARG A 663 15.36 -25.84 -16.63
C ARG A 663 15.09 -24.90 -15.45
N VAL A 664 16.00 -24.76 -14.49
CA VAL A 664 15.88 -23.88 -13.31
C VAL A 664 16.89 -22.72 -13.45
N LEU A 665 16.50 -21.54 -12.98
CA LEU A 665 17.37 -20.36 -12.95
C LEU A 665 18.52 -20.57 -11.94
N THR A 666 19.71 -20.16 -12.33
CA THR A 666 20.93 -20.28 -11.52
C THR A 666 21.23 -19.02 -10.70
N GLY A 667 22.15 -19.11 -9.74
CA GLY A 667 22.60 -17.96 -8.96
C GLY A 667 23.28 -16.87 -9.83
N SER A 668 23.93 -17.25 -10.94
CA SER A 668 24.56 -16.31 -11.89
C SER A 668 23.51 -15.43 -12.58
N PHE A 669 22.33 -15.97 -12.91
CA PHE A 669 21.24 -15.16 -13.46
C PHE A 669 20.82 -14.04 -12.49
N PHE A 670 20.61 -14.36 -11.22
CA PHE A 670 20.18 -13.37 -10.23
C PHE A 670 21.26 -12.32 -9.99
N ALA A 671 22.52 -12.72 -9.90
CA ALA A 671 23.64 -11.80 -9.73
C ALA A 671 23.80 -10.82 -10.91
N ASP A 672 23.62 -11.30 -12.14
CA ASP A 672 23.71 -10.45 -13.33
C ASP A 672 22.45 -9.62 -13.56
N ARG A 673 21.27 -10.14 -13.21
CA ARG A 673 20.03 -9.37 -13.21
C ARG A 673 20.13 -8.16 -12.28
N ASP A 674 20.59 -8.36 -11.05
CA ASP A 674 20.69 -7.32 -10.04
C ASP A 674 21.72 -6.23 -10.40
N ARG A 675 22.67 -6.58 -11.25
CA ARG A 675 23.66 -5.66 -11.85
C ARG A 675 23.22 -5.06 -13.19
N GLY A 676 22.05 -5.48 -13.74
CA GLY A 676 21.61 -5.10 -15.08
C GLY A 676 22.52 -5.64 -16.20
N ALA A 677 23.28 -6.69 -15.92
CA ALA A 677 24.34 -7.24 -16.78
C ALA A 677 23.94 -8.53 -17.53
N VAL A 678 22.64 -8.89 -17.54
CA VAL A 678 22.16 -10.08 -18.27
C VAL A 678 22.43 -9.94 -19.75
N ARG A 679 23.14 -10.90 -20.36
CA ARG A 679 23.50 -10.91 -21.78
C ARG A 679 23.24 -12.27 -22.41
N LEU A 680 22.57 -12.28 -23.55
CA LEU A 680 22.30 -13.50 -24.32
C LEU A 680 23.35 -13.77 -25.38
N GLY A 681 24.01 -12.73 -25.87
CA GLY A 681 25.00 -12.79 -26.93
C GLY A 681 24.42 -12.96 -28.37
N GLY A 682 25.23 -12.69 -29.37
CA GLY A 682 24.87 -12.85 -30.80
C GLY A 682 23.64 -12.01 -31.19
N SER A 683 22.80 -12.58 -32.05
CA SER A 683 21.56 -11.97 -32.57
C SER A 683 20.52 -11.65 -31.47
N LEU A 684 20.63 -12.29 -30.28
CA LEU A 684 19.70 -12.13 -29.19
C LEU A 684 20.08 -11.02 -28.18
N GLN A 685 21.23 -10.37 -28.39
CA GLN A 685 21.73 -9.38 -27.42
C GLN A 685 20.77 -8.22 -27.22
N ASP A 686 20.10 -7.75 -28.26
CA ASP A 686 19.09 -6.68 -28.20
C ASP A 686 17.86 -7.06 -27.33
N LEU A 687 17.55 -8.35 -27.25
CA LEU A 687 16.42 -8.88 -26.47
C LEU A 687 16.79 -9.23 -25.02
N SER A 688 18.04 -9.08 -24.59
CA SER A 688 18.54 -9.52 -23.28
C SER A 688 17.75 -8.95 -22.12
N ALA A 689 17.44 -7.65 -22.13
CA ALA A 689 16.67 -6.99 -21.09
C ALA A 689 15.22 -7.50 -21.03
N ALA A 690 14.57 -7.66 -22.19
CA ALA A 690 13.22 -8.17 -22.28
C ALA A 690 13.12 -9.64 -21.83
N VAL A 691 14.09 -10.46 -22.19
CA VAL A 691 14.19 -11.85 -21.73
C VAL A 691 14.44 -11.91 -20.23
N ALA A 692 15.32 -11.07 -19.67
CA ALA A 692 15.55 -10.99 -18.23
C ALA A 692 14.28 -10.62 -17.47
N GLN A 693 13.46 -9.71 -18.02
CA GLN A 693 12.17 -9.35 -17.46
C GLN A 693 11.19 -10.54 -17.44
N VAL A 694 11.11 -11.31 -18.50
CA VAL A 694 10.29 -12.54 -18.57
C VAL A 694 10.76 -13.57 -17.53
N LEU A 695 12.08 -13.77 -17.41
CA LEU A 695 12.68 -14.71 -16.45
C LEU A 695 12.48 -14.30 -15.00
N SER A 696 12.39 -13.01 -14.71
CA SER A 696 12.04 -12.52 -13.38
C SER A 696 10.64 -12.96 -12.93
N GLY A 697 9.79 -13.36 -13.86
CA GLY A 697 8.48 -13.99 -13.59
C GLY A 697 8.54 -15.48 -13.24
N VAL A 698 9.70 -16.15 -13.34
CA VAL A 698 9.86 -17.57 -13.00
C VAL A 698 10.13 -17.72 -11.51
N TYR A 699 9.32 -18.55 -10.84
CA TYR A 699 9.49 -18.80 -9.41
C TYR A 699 10.68 -19.71 -9.11
N THR A 700 11.53 -19.30 -8.18
CA THR A 700 12.56 -20.14 -7.57
C THR A 700 12.51 -20.00 -6.05
N PRO A 701 12.80 -21.06 -5.26
CA PRO A 701 12.78 -21.00 -3.79
C PRO A 701 13.74 -19.97 -3.17
N ARG A 702 14.74 -19.50 -3.93
CA ARG A 702 15.71 -18.49 -3.49
C ARG A 702 15.29 -17.04 -3.81
N ALA A 703 14.15 -16.83 -4.45
CA ALA A 703 13.74 -15.51 -4.95
C ALA A 703 13.34 -14.53 -3.84
N ILE A 704 12.96 -14.99 -2.65
CA ILE A 704 12.63 -14.15 -1.48
C ILE A 704 13.38 -14.73 -0.27
N PRO A 705 14.59 -14.23 0.04
CA PRO A 705 15.32 -14.69 1.21
C PRO A 705 14.72 -14.12 2.51
N ALA A 706 14.48 -14.98 3.50
CA ALA A 706 14.29 -14.54 4.88
C ALA A 706 15.66 -14.22 5.50
N GLU A 707 15.82 -13.04 6.09
CA GLU A 707 17.10 -12.60 6.65
C GLU A 707 17.19 -12.93 8.14
N ASN A 708 18.36 -13.40 8.57
CA ASN A 708 18.68 -13.50 9.98
C ASN A 708 19.04 -12.09 10.51
N ALA A 709 18.38 -11.63 11.56
CA ALA A 709 18.50 -10.26 12.08
C ALA A 709 19.92 -9.90 12.62
N HIS A 710 20.90 -10.81 12.60
CA HIS A 710 22.26 -10.62 13.12
C HIS A 710 23.38 -10.47 12.06
N GLY A 711 23.09 -10.19 10.78
CA GLY A 711 24.09 -10.05 9.71
C GLY A 711 24.80 -8.68 9.69
N GLY A 712 26.16 -8.69 9.63
CA GLY A 712 27.02 -7.50 9.75
C GLY A 712 26.89 -6.50 8.59
N ASN A 713 26.52 -5.24 8.91
CA ASN A 713 26.51 -4.09 8.03
C ASN A 713 27.59 -3.09 8.44
N VAL A 714 28.14 -2.34 7.49
CA VAL A 714 29.06 -1.23 7.74
C VAL A 714 28.26 -0.01 8.22
N THR A 715 28.71 0.61 9.30
CA THR A 715 28.08 1.81 9.86
C THR A 715 28.93 3.02 9.55
N ALA A 716 28.40 3.98 8.79
CA ALA A 716 29.03 5.26 8.56
C ALA A 716 28.67 6.21 9.71
N ARG A 717 29.70 6.68 10.43
CA ARG A 717 29.60 7.73 11.44
C ARG A 717 30.53 8.86 11.06
N ALA A 718 30.09 10.09 11.28
CA ALA A 718 31.00 11.22 11.13
C ALA A 718 32.09 11.16 12.19
N ASP A 719 33.30 11.35 11.75
CA ASP A 719 34.50 11.42 12.62
C ASP A 719 34.54 12.80 13.28
N PRO A 720 34.52 12.89 14.63
CA PRO A 720 34.60 14.16 15.33
C PRO A 720 35.86 14.96 15.01
N GLU A 721 37.01 14.31 14.72
CA GLU A 721 38.23 14.98 14.33
C GLU A 721 38.13 15.59 12.95
N LYS A 722 37.55 14.89 11.99
CA LYS A 722 37.30 15.40 10.63
C LYS A 722 36.34 16.59 10.61
N LEU A 723 35.37 16.64 11.52
CA LEU A 723 34.49 17.82 11.69
C LEU A 723 35.22 19.07 12.24
N GLN A 724 36.38 18.91 12.86
CA GLN A 724 37.21 20.01 13.35
C GLN A 724 38.20 20.51 12.30
N THR A 725 38.33 19.89 11.16
CA THR A 725 39.23 20.29 10.09
C THR A 725 38.88 21.67 9.53
N GLU A 726 39.89 22.43 9.11
CA GLU A 726 39.67 23.74 8.50
C GLU A 726 38.80 23.67 7.25
N ALA A 727 38.97 22.61 6.45
CA ALA A 727 38.19 22.37 5.23
C ALA A 727 36.66 22.21 5.53
N PHE A 728 36.32 21.44 6.58
CA PHE A 728 34.92 21.28 6.98
C PHE A 728 34.37 22.57 7.59
N ARG A 729 35.10 23.21 8.48
CA ARG A 729 34.67 24.47 9.13
C ARG A 729 34.41 25.56 8.09
N SER A 730 35.31 25.71 7.11
CA SER A 730 35.15 26.68 6.02
C SER A 730 33.93 26.40 5.13
N LEU A 731 33.71 25.14 4.80
CA LEU A 731 32.53 24.71 4.04
C LEU A 731 31.25 24.96 4.85
N TRP A 732 31.24 24.53 6.13
CA TRP A 732 30.03 24.59 6.95
C TRP A 732 29.64 26.00 7.36
N ALA A 733 30.62 26.88 7.57
CA ALA A 733 30.39 28.30 7.85
C ALA A 733 29.62 29.01 6.71
N ARG A 734 29.71 28.49 5.47
CA ARG A 734 29.06 29.04 4.28
C ARG A 734 27.76 28.35 3.93
N VAL A 735 27.69 27.05 4.15
CA VAL A 735 26.52 26.22 3.78
C VAL A 735 25.51 26.12 4.93
N GLY A 736 25.99 26.12 6.19
CA GLY A 736 25.19 25.88 7.39
C GLY A 736 24.29 27.00 7.90
N PRO A 737 24.43 28.29 7.52
CA PRO A 737 23.55 29.33 8.04
C PRO A 737 22.07 29.10 7.64
N LYS A 738 21.18 29.34 8.60
CA LYS A 738 19.73 29.27 8.36
C LYS A 738 19.22 30.55 7.71
N SER A 739 18.13 30.45 7.01
CA SER A 739 17.41 31.57 6.43
C SER A 739 15.91 31.46 6.61
N PHE A 740 15.24 32.58 6.53
CA PHE A 740 13.83 32.65 6.23
C PHE A 740 13.64 33.37 4.90
N TYR A 741 12.52 33.16 4.27
CA TYR A 741 12.20 33.87 3.03
C TYR A 741 11.01 34.79 3.20
N THR A 742 11.03 35.87 2.46
CA THR A 742 9.88 36.76 2.25
C THR A 742 9.46 36.69 0.79
N VAL A 743 8.18 36.79 0.56
CA VAL A 743 7.62 36.88 -0.78
C VAL A 743 6.88 38.19 -0.89
N SER A 744 7.33 39.05 -1.75
CA SER A 744 6.72 40.36 -1.97
C SER A 744 6.39 40.52 -3.44
N PHE A 745 5.18 40.12 -3.82
CA PHE A 745 4.69 40.38 -5.18
C PHE A 745 3.49 41.34 -5.16
N ASP A 746 3.36 42.13 -6.19
CA ASP A 746 2.18 42.99 -6.36
C ASP A 746 0.97 42.11 -6.72
N THR A 747 -0.07 42.22 -5.89
CA THR A 747 -1.36 41.55 -6.17
C THR A 747 -1.93 41.93 -7.54
N ARG A 748 -1.63 43.14 -8.05
CA ARG A 748 -2.05 43.56 -9.39
C ARG A 748 -1.34 42.77 -10.48
N GLU A 749 -0.03 42.53 -10.32
CA GLU A 749 0.75 41.66 -11.22
C GLU A 749 0.17 40.24 -11.27
N LEU A 750 -0.12 39.64 -10.10
CA LEU A 750 -0.78 38.34 -10.07
C LEU A 750 -2.13 38.34 -10.77
N ILE A 751 -2.98 39.34 -10.50
CA ILE A 751 -4.28 39.48 -11.16
C ILE A 751 -4.10 39.55 -12.67
N GLY A 752 -3.17 40.40 -13.16
CA GLY A 752 -2.90 40.57 -14.60
C GLY A 752 -2.44 39.26 -15.27
N ASN A 753 -1.51 38.54 -14.66
CA ASN A 753 -1.00 37.24 -15.17
C ASN A 753 -2.11 36.18 -15.18
N VAL A 754 -2.93 36.14 -14.15
CA VAL A 754 -4.05 35.19 -14.05
C VAL A 754 -5.11 35.50 -15.13
N ILE A 755 -5.44 36.75 -15.32
CA ILE A 755 -6.39 37.18 -16.38
C ILE A 755 -5.88 36.71 -17.74
N GLN A 756 -4.63 37.02 -18.08
CA GLN A 756 -4.02 36.59 -19.34
C GLN A 756 -4.02 35.05 -19.49
N ALA A 757 -3.72 34.32 -18.43
CA ALA A 757 -3.72 32.87 -18.46
C ALA A 757 -5.13 32.28 -18.63
N LEU A 758 -6.14 32.89 -18.03
CA LEU A 758 -7.52 32.49 -18.17
C LEU A 758 -8.01 32.76 -19.59
N ASP A 759 -7.77 33.97 -20.12
CA ASP A 759 -8.19 34.32 -21.44
C ASP A 759 -7.50 33.50 -22.55
N ALA A 760 -6.25 33.13 -22.35
CA ALA A 760 -5.48 32.32 -23.31
C ALA A 760 -5.78 30.82 -23.25
N HIS A 761 -6.06 30.28 -22.07
CA HIS A 761 -6.00 28.82 -21.85
C HIS A 761 -7.26 28.22 -21.24
N LEU A 762 -8.24 29.03 -20.80
CA LEU A 762 -9.46 28.48 -20.22
C LEU A 762 -10.28 27.79 -21.30
N GLN A 763 -10.59 26.53 -21.11
CA GLN A 763 -11.47 25.74 -21.97
C GLN A 763 -12.53 25.07 -21.12
N VAL A 764 -13.79 25.33 -21.45
CA VAL A 764 -14.95 24.78 -20.74
C VAL A 764 -15.73 23.86 -21.67
N THR A 765 -15.98 22.64 -21.22
CA THR A 765 -16.76 21.67 -21.98
C THR A 765 -18.27 21.97 -21.81
N PRO A 766 -19.01 22.31 -22.87
CA PRO A 766 -20.43 22.59 -22.74
C PRO A 766 -21.25 21.37 -22.38
N VAL A 767 -22.29 21.56 -21.57
CA VAL A 767 -23.29 20.52 -21.30
C VAL A 767 -24.14 20.33 -22.54
N SER A 768 -24.23 19.12 -23.07
CA SER A 768 -25.04 18.82 -24.25
C SER A 768 -26.22 17.91 -23.90
N VAL A 769 -27.39 18.19 -24.47
CA VAL A 769 -28.61 17.37 -24.38
C VAL A 769 -28.80 16.67 -25.71
N ARG A 770 -28.91 15.34 -25.65
CA ARG A 770 -29.23 14.53 -26.83
C ARG A 770 -30.68 14.08 -26.80
N THR A 771 -31.47 14.55 -27.75
CA THR A 771 -32.86 14.15 -27.96
C THR A 771 -32.93 13.07 -29.04
N VAL A 772 -33.52 11.93 -28.71
CA VAL A 772 -33.73 10.81 -29.66
C VAL A 772 -35.21 10.63 -29.90
N TYR A 773 -35.62 10.73 -31.13
CA TYR A 773 -36.99 10.45 -31.57
C TYR A 773 -37.04 9.07 -32.22
N GLY A 774 -37.96 8.20 -31.75
CA GLY A 774 -38.15 6.88 -32.30
C GLY A 774 -39.64 6.59 -32.50
N GLU A 775 -39.98 5.92 -33.59
CA GLU A 775 -41.33 5.48 -33.89
C GLU A 775 -41.48 3.97 -33.82
N GLN A 776 -42.65 3.51 -33.41
CA GLN A 776 -42.97 2.08 -33.41
C GLN A 776 -42.99 1.57 -34.87
N ALA A 777 -42.42 0.40 -35.09
CA ALA A 777 -42.44 -0.25 -36.40
C ALA A 777 -43.86 -0.60 -36.81
N THR A 778 -44.24 -0.17 -38.01
CA THR A 778 -45.62 -0.32 -38.54
C THR A 778 -46.10 -1.75 -38.75
N GLN A 779 -45.16 -2.72 -38.74
CA GLN A 779 -45.49 -4.15 -38.82
C GLN A 779 -44.49 -4.93 -37.90
N LEU A 780 -45.03 -5.55 -36.87
CA LEU A 780 -44.30 -6.51 -36.01
C LEU A 780 -44.68 -7.92 -36.50
N GLN A 781 -43.69 -8.63 -37.02
CA GLN A 781 -43.89 -9.96 -37.62
C GLN A 781 -43.65 -11.13 -36.64
N SER A 782 -43.04 -10.94 -35.49
CA SER A 782 -42.86 -12.01 -34.51
C SER A 782 -42.59 -11.50 -33.07
N ARG A 783 -42.92 -12.40 -32.09
CA ARG A 783 -42.63 -12.20 -30.64
C ARG A 783 -41.14 -11.99 -30.36
N GLU A 784 -40.27 -12.61 -31.16
CA GLU A 784 -38.80 -12.48 -31.02
C GLU A 784 -38.29 -11.10 -31.39
N GLN A 785 -38.91 -10.43 -32.36
CA GLN A 785 -38.58 -9.05 -32.73
C GLN A 785 -38.95 -8.05 -31.62
N LEU A 786 -40.02 -8.36 -30.84
CA LEU A 786 -40.37 -7.60 -29.64
C LEU A 786 -39.33 -7.78 -28.51
N LEU A 787 -38.90 -9.01 -28.26
CA LEU A 787 -37.93 -9.36 -27.24
C LEU A 787 -36.50 -8.83 -27.56
N GLN A 788 -36.16 -8.64 -28.84
CA GLN A 788 -34.91 -8.08 -29.33
C GLN A 788 -34.90 -6.53 -29.38
N GLY A 789 -35.99 -5.88 -28.91
CA GLY A 789 -36.08 -4.42 -28.89
C GLY A 789 -36.29 -3.79 -30.27
N ARG A 790 -36.62 -4.56 -31.31
CA ARG A 790 -36.83 -4.09 -32.69
C ARG A 790 -38.23 -3.50 -32.96
N ALA A 791 -39.04 -3.39 -31.92
CA ALA A 791 -40.39 -2.81 -32.01
C ALA A 791 -40.34 -1.28 -32.23
N PHE A 792 -39.22 -0.63 -31.96
CA PHE A 792 -39.03 0.81 -32.21
C PHE A 792 -37.86 1.06 -33.16
N ARG A 793 -38.09 1.83 -34.21
CA ARG A 793 -37.06 2.31 -35.13
C ARG A 793 -36.69 3.74 -34.75
N ARG A 794 -35.43 3.96 -34.52
CA ARG A 794 -34.86 5.32 -34.30
C ARG A 794 -34.92 6.07 -35.62
N ARG A 795 -35.66 7.21 -35.66
CA ARG A 795 -35.78 8.07 -36.87
C ARG A 795 -34.86 9.28 -36.84
N GLU A 796 -34.68 9.87 -35.69
CA GLU A 796 -33.87 11.09 -35.60
C GLU A 796 -33.11 11.18 -34.25
N SER A 797 -31.91 11.69 -34.30
CA SER A 797 -31.11 11.99 -33.11
C SER A 797 -30.53 13.37 -33.27
N ARG A 798 -30.99 14.31 -32.45
CA ARG A 798 -30.43 15.66 -32.38
C ARG A 798 -29.61 15.82 -31.11
N VAL A 799 -28.38 16.33 -31.26
CA VAL A 799 -27.56 16.76 -30.13
C VAL A 799 -27.68 18.29 -30.14
N GLN A 800 -28.26 18.85 -29.10
CA GLN A 800 -28.30 20.28 -28.88
C GLN A 800 -27.42 20.60 -27.68
N ALA A 801 -26.60 21.66 -27.78
CA ALA A 801 -26.01 22.25 -26.60
C ALA A 801 -27.16 22.63 -25.65
N ALA A 802 -27.05 22.24 -24.40
CA ALA A 802 -28.02 22.72 -23.41
C ALA A 802 -27.91 24.23 -23.39
N GLY A 803 -29.00 24.87 -23.71
CA GLY A 803 -29.07 26.35 -23.59
C GLY A 803 -28.73 26.74 -22.16
N PRO A 804 -28.33 27.98 -21.91
CA PRO A 804 -28.07 28.48 -20.58
C PRO A 804 -29.28 28.12 -19.69
N PRO A 805 -29.07 27.62 -18.46
CA PRO A 805 -30.15 27.31 -17.54
C PRO A 805 -31.03 28.57 -17.42
N ALA A 806 -32.34 28.38 -17.48
CA ALA A 806 -33.29 29.47 -17.35
C ALA A 806 -32.97 30.32 -16.12
N PRO A 807 -33.06 31.64 -16.14
CA PRO A 807 -32.77 32.49 -15.00
C PRO A 807 -33.82 32.23 -13.90
N GLY A 808 -33.59 31.30 -13.05
CA GLY A 808 -34.52 30.91 -12.01
C GLY A 808 -33.85 30.18 -10.86
N GLY A 809 -33.45 30.91 -9.84
CA GLY A 809 -33.50 30.42 -8.48
C GLY A 809 -32.23 29.89 -7.81
N VAL A 810 -31.21 29.40 -8.49
CA VAL A 810 -29.96 28.94 -7.82
C VAL A 810 -28.90 30.04 -7.90
N ARG A 811 -28.62 30.67 -6.75
CA ARG A 811 -27.49 31.61 -6.64
C ARG A 811 -26.21 30.79 -6.52
N TYR A 812 -25.37 30.81 -7.57
CA TYR A 812 -24.06 30.18 -7.57
C TYR A 812 -23.01 31.14 -7.00
N ASP A 813 -22.45 30.85 -5.83
CA ASP A 813 -21.36 31.67 -5.25
C ASP A 813 -20.02 31.31 -5.90
N LEU A 814 -19.80 31.74 -7.14
CA LEU A 814 -18.57 31.49 -7.87
C LEU A 814 -17.35 32.07 -7.15
N VAL A 815 -17.48 33.29 -6.59
CA VAL A 815 -16.37 33.94 -5.87
C VAL A 815 -16.00 33.13 -4.61
N GLY A 816 -16.98 32.69 -3.81
CA GLY A 816 -16.74 31.90 -2.62
C GLY A 816 -16.05 30.57 -2.94
N ARG A 817 -16.51 29.90 -3.98
CA ARG A 817 -15.93 28.64 -4.44
C ARG A 817 -14.48 28.81 -4.96
N LEU A 818 -14.20 29.88 -5.70
CA LEU A 818 -12.83 30.21 -6.12
C LEU A 818 -11.92 30.50 -4.93
N VAL A 819 -12.41 31.20 -3.91
CA VAL A 819 -11.66 31.46 -2.66
C VAL A 819 -11.32 30.16 -1.95
N GLU A 820 -12.26 29.23 -1.83
CA GLU A 820 -12.03 27.92 -1.22
C GLU A 820 -10.99 27.08 -1.99
N GLU A 821 -11.04 27.09 -3.32
CA GLU A 821 -10.16 26.28 -4.17
C GLU A 821 -8.76 26.89 -4.36
N THR A 822 -8.63 28.22 -4.26
CA THR A 822 -7.37 28.91 -4.56
C THR A 822 -6.69 29.54 -3.33
N GLY A 823 -7.43 29.73 -2.23
CA GLY A 823 -6.93 30.44 -1.04
C GLY A 823 -6.68 31.93 -1.27
N LEU A 824 -7.22 32.52 -2.33
CA LEU A 824 -7.19 33.96 -2.58
C LEU A 824 -8.21 34.70 -1.72
N THR A 825 -8.06 36.02 -1.57
CA THR A 825 -9.08 36.82 -0.92
C THR A 825 -10.29 37.01 -1.86
N ARG A 826 -11.49 37.24 -1.29
CA ARG A 826 -12.70 37.51 -2.11
C ARG A 826 -12.52 38.70 -3.06
N THR A 827 -11.80 39.72 -2.63
CA THR A 827 -11.48 40.88 -3.44
C THR A 827 -10.62 40.54 -4.63
N THR A 828 -9.58 39.76 -4.44
CA THR A 828 -8.67 39.29 -5.51
C THR A 828 -9.41 38.40 -6.50
N ALA A 829 -10.19 37.43 -6.02
CA ALA A 829 -10.98 36.53 -6.85
C ALA A 829 -12.03 37.31 -7.67
N ALA A 830 -12.71 38.31 -7.07
CA ALA A 830 -13.65 39.17 -7.77
C ALA A 830 -12.96 40.02 -8.83
N SER A 831 -11.78 40.60 -8.54
CA SER A 831 -11.00 41.40 -9.50
C SER A 831 -10.55 40.57 -10.70
N ILE A 832 -10.15 39.30 -10.48
CA ILE A 832 -9.82 38.40 -11.58
C ILE A 832 -11.04 38.15 -12.48
N LEU A 833 -12.20 37.82 -11.88
CA LEU A 833 -13.41 37.54 -12.63
C LEU A 833 -13.95 38.77 -13.38
N GLN A 834 -13.74 39.98 -12.84
CA GLN A 834 -14.11 41.23 -13.50
C GLN A 834 -13.16 41.61 -14.63
N GLY A 835 -11.91 41.14 -14.57
CA GLY A 835 -10.87 41.48 -15.52
C GLY A 835 -10.76 40.58 -16.74
N ILE A 836 -11.31 39.36 -16.68
CA ILE A 836 -11.28 38.41 -17.82
C ILE A 836 -12.21 38.90 -18.93
N ALA A 837 -11.91 38.51 -20.17
CA ALA A 837 -12.71 38.84 -21.34
C ALA A 837 -14.16 38.37 -21.19
N PRO A 838 -15.15 39.15 -21.68
CA PRO A 838 -16.56 38.75 -21.59
C PRO A 838 -16.84 37.37 -22.21
N GLU A 839 -16.12 36.98 -23.25
CA GLU A 839 -16.21 35.68 -23.92
C GLU A 839 -15.72 34.57 -23.00
N THR A 840 -14.61 34.79 -22.28
CA THR A 840 -14.06 33.86 -21.28
C THR A 840 -15.05 33.72 -20.13
N PHE A 841 -15.60 34.80 -19.60
CA PHE A 841 -16.60 34.71 -18.55
C PHE A 841 -17.91 34.07 -19.02
N ALA A 842 -18.31 34.24 -20.29
CA ALA A 842 -19.50 33.61 -20.84
C ALA A 842 -19.42 32.07 -20.82
N MET A 843 -18.22 31.49 -20.82
CA MET A 843 -18.02 30.04 -20.69
C MET A 843 -18.56 29.50 -19.36
N PHE A 844 -18.65 30.31 -18.29
CA PHE A 844 -19.30 29.97 -17.05
C PHE A 844 -20.75 29.50 -17.27
N ARG A 845 -21.47 30.08 -18.21
CA ARG A 845 -22.86 29.69 -18.52
C ARG A 845 -22.96 28.36 -19.26
N LEU A 846 -21.88 27.93 -19.91
CA LEU A 846 -21.84 26.63 -20.62
C LEU A 846 -21.74 25.47 -19.64
N ASN A 847 -20.91 25.61 -18.60
CA ASN A 847 -20.73 24.60 -17.55
C ASN A 847 -20.03 25.24 -16.33
N PRO A 848 -20.79 25.65 -15.30
CA PRO A 848 -20.24 26.32 -14.13
C PRO A 848 -19.20 25.52 -13.36
N GLU A 849 -19.38 24.22 -13.24
CA GLU A 849 -18.48 23.36 -12.49
C GLU A 849 -17.14 23.14 -13.23
N ASP A 850 -17.18 22.95 -14.54
CA ASP A 850 -15.94 22.81 -15.33
C ASP A 850 -15.21 24.16 -15.42
N PHE A 851 -15.95 25.27 -15.53
CA PHE A 851 -15.35 26.61 -15.45
C PHE A 851 -14.58 26.81 -14.14
N LEU A 852 -15.22 26.54 -12.99
CA LEU A 852 -14.61 26.70 -11.68
C LEU A 852 -13.32 25.86 -11.57
N LEU A 853 -13.38 24.61 -12.02
CA LEU A 853 -12.28 23.68 -11.95
C LEU A 853 -11.07 24.13 -12.77
N GLN A 854 -11.29 24.47 -14.06
CA GLN A 854 -10.21 24.89 -14.96
C GLN A 854 -9.63 26.24 -14.54
N ALA A 855 -10.49 27.18 -14.11
CA ALA A 855 -10.07 28.48 -13.61
C ALA A 855 -9.22 28.33 -12.33
N SER A 856 -9.67 27.55 -11.34
CA SER A 856 -8.91 27.31 -10.11
C SER A 856 -7.53 26.72 -10.38
N ARG A 857 -7.43 25.80 -11.35
CA ARG A 857 -6.15 25.18 -11.75
C ARG A 857 -5.19 26.20 -12.35
N LEU A 858 -5.66 27.05 -13.25
CA LEU A 858 -4.85 28.10 -13.87
C LEU A 858 -4.41 29.15 -12.85
N ILE A 859 -5.31 29.60 -11.97
CA ILE A 859 -5.01 30.54 -10.89
C ILE A 859 -3.92 30.00 -9.97
N ASN A 860 -4.03 28.75 -9.52
CA ASN A 860 -3.04 28.13 -8.63
C ASN A 860 -1.68 27.98 -9.31
N ARG A 861 -1.63 27.71 -10.61
CA ARG A 861 -0.38 27.66 -11.38
C ARG A 861 0.32 29.02 -11.44
N GLU A 862 -0.42 30.10 -11.76
CA GLU A 862 0.15 31.45 -11.84
C GLU A 862 0.55 31.99 -10.45
N LYS A 863 -0.22 31.65 -9.41
CA LYS A 863 0.13 31.98 -8.02
C LYS A 863 1.47 31.34 -7.61
N ALA A 864 1.66 30.06 -7.90
CA ALA A 864 2.91 29.39 -7.62
C ALA A 864 4.10 29.98 -8.38
N ALA A 865 3.92 30.33 -9.65
CA ALA A 865 4.94 30.98 -10.46
C ALA A 865 5.30 32.39 -9.96
N ALA A 866 4.33 33.18 -9.53
CA ALA A 866 4.56 34.50 -8.94
C ALA A 866 5.37 34.42 -7.62
N VAL A 867 5.00 33.49 -6.76
CA VAL A 867 5.70 33.26 -5.47
C VAL A 867 7.17 32.93 -5.68
N VAL A 868 7.51 32.06 -6.63
CA VAL A 868 8.91 31.66 -6.88
C VAL A 868 9.73 32.78 -7.53
N ARG A 869 9.12 33.62 -8.38
CA ARG A 869 9.82 34.74 -9.00
C ARG A 869 10.19 35.87 -8.04
N HIS A 870 9.40 36.07 -7.01
CA HIS A 870 9.55 37.21 -6.07
C HIS A 870 10.00 36.77 -4.67
N ILE A 871 10.68 35.63 -4.55
CA ILE A 871 11.23 35.16 -3.29
C ILE A 871 12.55 35.86 -2.99
N THR A 872 12.69 36.35 -1.76
CA THR A 872 13.95 36.89 -1.22
C THR A 872 14.28 36.13 0.04
N TYR A 873 15.52 35.63 0.13
CA TYR A 873 16.02 34.98 1.33
C TYR A 873 16.80 35.98 2.20
N HIS A 874 16.58 35.84 3.50
CA HIS A 874 17.28 36.63 4.52
C HIS A 874 18.02 35.66 5.44
N ARG A 875 19.34 35.92 5.61
CA ARG A 875 20.18 35.15 6.52
C ARG A 875 19.74 35.39 7.97
N LEU A 876 19.69 34.31 8.75
CA LEU A 876 19.51 34.34 10.20
C LEU A 876 20.87 34.25 10.89
N ASP A 877 20.97 34.79 12.11
CA ASP A 877 22.17 34.63 12.97
C ASP A 877 22.31 33.17 13.47
N ALA A 878 21.35 32.34 13.24
CA ALA A 878 21.34 30.90 13.57
C ALA A 878 21.89 30.05 12.43
N SER A 879 22.69 29.06 12.78
CA SER A 879 23.19 28.04 11.82
C SER A 879 22.73 26.64 12.20
N TYR A 880 22.79 25.72 11.25
CA TYR A 880 22.65 24.31 11.53
C TYR A 880 23.88 23.82 12.30
N ASP A 881 23.65 23.09 13.40
CA ASP A 881 24.71 22.49 14.18
C ASP A 881 25.40 21.35 13.41
N ALA A 882 26.73 21.27 13.49
CA ALA A 882 27.50 20.15 12.93
C ALA A 882 27.16 18.80 13.59
N ALA A 883 26.51 18.80 14.76
CA ALA A 883 25.93 17.61 15.38
C ALA A 883 24.91 16.87 14.50
N LEU A 884 24.35 17.52 13.47
CA LEU A 884 23.51 16.86 12.45
C LEU A 884 24.23 15.68 11.78
N PHE A 885 25.54 15.75 11.63
CA PHE A 885 26.35 14.71 11.00
C PHE A 885 26.69 13.57 11.97
N THR A 886 26.93 13.89 13.25
CA THR A 886 27.23 12.87 14.27
C THR A 886 26.01 12.09 14.69
N ASN A 887 24.83 12.71 14.68
CA ASN A 887 23.55 12.05 14.98
C ASN A 887 23.00 11.25 13.80
N ALA A 888 23.49 11.48 12.59
CA ALA A 888 23.08 10.75 11.38
C ALA A 888 23.91 9.47 11.23
N VAL A 889 23.57 8.44 12.01
CA VAL A 889 24.16 7.10 11.82
C VAL A 889 23.51 6.48 10.58
N ARG A 890 24.30 6.24 9.53
CA ARG A 890 23.87 5.55 8.32
C ARG A 890 24.48 4.15 8.25
N ARG A 891 23.70 3.17 7.82
CA ARG A 891 24.18 1.82 7.59
C ARG A 891 24.13 1.52 6.10
N GLY A 892 25.17 0.89 5.59
CA GLY A 892 25.28 0.48 4.22
C GLY A 892 26.04 -0.82 4.08
N ARG A 893 26.01 -1.40 2.91
CA ARG A 893 26.71 -2.63 2.59
C ARG A 893 27.91 -2.30 1.67
N LEU A 894 29.10 -2.63 2.13
CA LEU A 894 30.34 -2.37 1.37
C LEU A 894 30.25 -3.00 -0.04
N GLY A 895 30.59 -2.21 -1.07
CA GLY A 895 30.51 -2.62 -2.47
C GLY A 895 29.10 -2.59 -3.09
N CYS A 896 28.07 -2.25 -2.29
CA CYS A 896 26.70 -2.08 -2.79
C CYS A 896 26.20 -0.65 -2.60
N THR A 897 26.05 -0.22 -1.33
CA THR A 897 25.53 1.11 -0.96
C THR A 897 26.56 1.95 -0.20
N ALA A 898 27.67 1.38 0.23
CA ALA A 898 28.73 2.07 0.96
C ALA A 898 29.99 2.18 0.12
N VAL A 899 30.55 3.40 0.01
CA VAL A 899 31.82 3.73 -0.64
C VAL A 899 32.83 4.09 0.45
N PRO A 900 34.04 3.48 0.51
CA PRO A 900 35.09 3.94 1.39
C PRO A 900 35.47 5.37 1.06
N ALA A 901 35.66 6.22 2.05
CA ALA A 901 35.85 7.65 1.82
C ALA A 901 36.97 8.24 2.70
N ALA A 902 38.02 8.70 2.08
CA ALA A 902 39.12 9.45 2.69
C ALA A 902 38.84 10.97 2.69
N HIS A 903 38.24 11.49 1.61
CA HIS A 903 37.90 12.91 1.43
C HIS A 903 36.53 13.30 1.99
N SER A 904 35.90 12.44 2.81
CA SER A 904 34.65 12.77 3.49
C SER A 904 34.81 12.80 5.01
N ILE A 905 33.80 13.34 5.70
CA ILE A 905 33.77 13.44 7.18
C ILE A 905 33.55 12.08 7.87
N SER A 906 33.27 11.03 7.14
CA SER A 906 33.09 9.67 7.64
C SER A 906 33.93 8.69 6.83
N ASP A 907 34.25 7.53 7.41
CA ASP A 907 35.05 6.50 6.73
C ASP A 907 34.34 5.83 5.57
N TYR A 908 33.02 5.97 5.54
CA TYR A 908 32.17 5.46 4.47
C TYR A 908 31.09 6.48 4.12
N VAL A 909 30.82 6.64 2.84
CA VAL A 909 29.67 7.40 2.33
C VAL A 909 28.60 6.43 1.87
N ILE A 910 27.38 6.60 2.39
CA ILE A 910 26.25 5.76 2.02
C ILE A 910 25.48 6.45 0.90
N CYS A 911 25.38 5.81 -0.24
CA CYS A 911 24.72 6.28 -1.46
C CYS A 911 23.37 5.61 -1.65
N ASP A 912 22.35 6.38 -2.03
CA ASP A 912 20.98 5.92 -2.20
C ASP A 912 20.74 5.39 -3.64
N THR A 913 21.57 5.79 -4.60
CA THR A 913 21.48 5.39 -6.02
C THR A 913 22.85 5.02 -6.59
N ASP A 914 22.88 4.24 -7.69
CA ASP A 914 24.11 3.94 -8.42
C ASP A 914 24.80 5.19 -8.96
N ARG A 915 24.03 6.20 -9.33
CA ARG A 915 24.50 7.49 -9.80
C ARG A 915 25.21 8.26 -8.71
N GLU A 916 24.62 8.35 -7.52
CA GLU A 916 25.28 8.94 -6.37
C GLU A 916 26.55 8.18 -5.98
N ARG A 917 26.52 6.85 -6.11
CA ARG A 917 27.71 6.03 -5.86
C ARG A 917 28.82 6.34 -6.85
N ALA A 918 28.50 6.36 -8.15
CA ALA A 918 29.48 6.71 -9.18
C ALA A 918 30.00 8.14 -9.00
N PHE A 919 29.15 9.07 -8.57
CA PHE A 919 29.53 10.43 -8.26
C PHE A 919 30.45 10.50 -7.02
N ALA A 920 30.13 9.78 -5.95
CA ALA A 920 30.97 9.70 -4.74
C ALA A 920 32.33 9.04 -5.05
N GLU A 921 32.37 7.97 -5.84
CA GLU A 921 33.60 7.32 -6.30
C GLU A 921 34.46 8.27 -7.16
N ALA A 922 33.84 9.10 -8.00
CA ALA A 922 34.53 10.10 -8.80
C ALA A 922 35.06 11.27 -7.95
N LEU A 923 34.29 11.74 -6.94
CA LEU A 923 34.73 12.74 -5.99
C LEU A 923 35.93 12.26 -5.17
N GLU A 924 35.92 10.99 -4.75
CA GLU A 924 37.00 10.39 -3.97
C GLU A 924 38.30 10.21 -4.78
N ALA A 925 38.20 9.94 -6.08
CA ALA A 925 39.32 9.76 -7.00
C ALA A 925 39.93 11.09 -7.50
N SER A 926 39.29 12.24 -7.23
CA SER A 926 39.70 13.53 -7.79
C SER A 926 40.63 14.32 -6.86
N GLU A 927 41.80 14.71 -7.34
CA GLU A 927 42.72 15.57 -6.62
C GLU A 927 42.22 17.02 -6.43
N ALA A 928 41.25 17.47 -7.24
CA ALA A 928 40.61 18.78 -7.11
C ALA A 928 39.67 18.85 -5.90
N VAL A 929 39.20 17.72 -5.39
CA VAL A 929 38.25 17.64 -4.29
C VAL A 929 39.02 17.60 -2.96
N ARG A 930 38.84 18.62 -2.12
CA ARG A 930 39.43 18.67 -0.78
C ARG A 930 38.57 17.95 0.25
N LEU A 931 37.25 18.16 0.17
CA LEU A 931 36.30 17.61 1.10
C LEU A 931 34.93 17.55 0.39
N TYR A 932 34.21 16.49 0.60
CA TYR A 932 32.81 16.44 0.24
C TYR A 932 31.96 15.81 1.36
N VAL A 933 30.74 16.28 1.48
CA VAL A 933 29.84 15.86 2.55
C VAL A 933 28.47 15.58 1.93
N ARG A 934 27.91 14.42 2.24
CA ARG A 934 26.52 14.16 1.94
C ARG A 934 25.63 14.83 2.97
N LEU A 935 24.78 15.75 2.52
CA LEU A 935 23.90 16.50 3.39
C LEU A 935 22.80 15.61 3.99
N PRO A 936 22.62 15.60 5.31
CA PRO A 936 21.55 14.83 5.94
C PRO A 936 20.18 15.49 5.67
N LYS A 937 19.12 14.70 5.64
CA LYS A 937 17.75 15.23 5.41
C LYS A 937 17.23 16.15 6.51
N SER A 938 17.89 16.18 7.65
CA SER A 938 17.68 17.18 8.71
C SER A 938 18.19 18.59 8.35
N PHE A 939 19.09 18.69 7.39
CA PHE A 939 19.44 19.94 6.73
C PHE A 939 18.43 20.20 5.59
N PHE A 940 17.75 21.33 5.63
CA PHE A 940 16.79 21.68 4.59
C PHE A 940 16.67 23.20 4.40
N ILE A 941 16.39 23.58 3.20
CA ILE A 941 16.07 24.96 2.82
C ILE A 941 14.55 25.10 2.81
N PRO A 942 13.96 26.05 3.57
CA PRO A 942 12.52 26.31 3.48
C PRO A 942 12.19 26.96 2.13
N THR A 943 11.25 26.38 1.40
CA THR A 943 10.78 26.94 0.12
C THR A 943 9.25 27.01 0.09
N PRO A 944 8.65 27.89 -0.71
CA PRO A 944 7.18 27.96 -0.86
C PRO A 944 6.53 26.68 -1.37
N VAL A 945 7.32 25.86 -2.07
CA VAL A 945 6.88 24.57 -2.65
C VAL A 945 7.31 23.35 -1.78
N GLY A 946 7.61 23.58 -0.50
CA GLY A 946 8.00 22.57 0.47
C GLY A 946 9.50 22.60 0.82
N ARG A 947 9.93 21.76 1.74
CA ARG A 947 11.34 21.65 2.14
C ARG A 947 12.18 21.10 1.00
N TYR A 948 13.38 21.65 0.84
CA TYR A 948 14.35 21.16 -0.14
C TYR A 948 15.65 20.81 0.57
N THR A 949 16.19 19.62 0.33
CA THR A 949 17.49 19.17 0.83
C THR A 949 18.34 18.79 -0.38
N PRO A 950 19.40 19.53 -0.68
CA PRO A 950 20.38 19.14 -1.70
C PRO A 950 21.15 17.89 -1.26
N ASP A 951 21.75 17.17 -2.23
CA ASP A 951 22.45 15.91 -1.96
C ASP A 951 23.84 16.13 -1.33
N TRP A 952 24.63 17.04 -1.88
CA TRP A 952 26.05 17.18 -1.56
C TRP A 952 26.47 18.61 -1.28
N ALA A 953 27.41 18.78 -0.35
CA ALA A 953 28.21 19.99 -0.21
C ALA A 953 29.68 19.63 -0.43
N ILE A 954 30.35 20.35 -1.32
CA ILE A 954 31.68 20.02 -1.85
C ILE A 954 32.59 21.24 -1.75
N ALA A 955 33.78 21.04 -1.20
CA ALA A 955 34.88 22.01 -1.24
C ALA A 955 35.93 21.54 -2.26
N LEU A 956 36.13 22.33 -3.27
CA LEU A 956 37.01 22.08 -4.41
C LEU A 956 38.16 23.10 -4.46
N ARG A 957 39.14 22.85 -5.32
CA ARG A 957 40.07 23.84 -5.82
C ARG A 957 39.80 24.10 -7.29
N ASP A 958 39.76 25.36 -7.67
CA ASP A 958 39.74 25.72 -9.08
C ASP A 958 41.11 25.49 -9.75
N ARG A 959 41.24 25.79 -11.03
CA ARG A 959 42.53 25.64 -11.79
C ARG A 959 43.63 26.60 -11.28
N ALA A 960 43.29 27.69 -10.59
CA ALA A 960 44.22 28.59 -9.99
C ALA A 960 44.65 28.16 -8.55
N GLY A 961 43.98 27.14 -7.98
CA GLY A 961 44.24 26.60 -6.64
C GLY A 961 43.39 27.28 -5.53
N ASP A 962 42.49 28.16 -5.92
CA ASP A 962 41.60 28.85 -4.99
C ASP A 962 40.45 27.97 -4.51
N PRO A 963 39.96 28.13 -3.25
CA PRO A 963 38.88 27.28 -2.73
C PRO A 963 37.53 27.72 -3.30
N VAL A 964 36.80 26.75 -3.86
CA VAL A 964 35.44 26.91 -4.39
C VAL A 964 34.50 25.97 -3.64
N TYR A 965 33.32 26.48 -3.33
CA TYR A 965 32.29 25.75 -2.62
C TYR A 965 31.08 25.54 -3.49
N PHE A 966 30.67 24.28 -3.61
CA PHE A 966 29.53 23.89 -4.48
C PHE A 966 28.54 23.04 -3.73
N VAL A 967 27.25 23.32 -3.90
CA VAL A 967 26.16 22.48 -3.42
C VAL A 967 25.50 21.81 -4.63
N ALA A 968 25.60 20.49 -4.69
CA ALA A 968 25.18 19.69 -5.82
C ALA A 968 23.88 18.91 -5.57
N GLU A 969 23.06 18.83 -6.60
CA GLU A 969 21.90 17.96 -6.71
C GLU A 969 22.17 16.92 -7.82
N THR A 970 22.10 15.63 -7.49
CA THR A 970 22.42 14.53 -8.43
C THR A 970 21.22 13.70 -8.84
N SER A 971 20.05 13.91 -8.24
CA SER A 971 18.86 13.04 -8.34
C SER A 971 17.98 13.26 -9.58
N GLY A 972 18.24 14.25 -10.42
CA GLY A 972 17.42 14.61 -11.59
C GLY A 972 17.36 13.53 -12.70
N ARG A 973 16.16 13.08 -13.08
CA ARG A 973 15.96 12.17 -14.24
C ARG A 973 16.06 12.89 -15.59
N ALA A 974 15.87 14.19 -15.64
CA ALA A 974 15.91 15.00 -16.86
C ALA A 974 17.18 15.86 -16.90
N PRO A 975 17.68 16.21 -18.08
CA PRO A 975 18.84 17.10 -18.26
C PRO A 975 18.64 18.50 -17.65
N GLN A 976 17.38 18.90 -17.48
CA GLN A 976 16.98 20.13 -16.74
C GLN A 976 15.78 19.79 -15.88
N PRO A 977 15.78 20.14 -14.57
CA PRO A 977 14.62 20.00 -13.70
C PRO A 977 13.43 20.78 -14.27
N GLN A 978 12.23 20.19 -14.22
CA GLN A 978 11.00 20.84 -14.68
C GLN A 978 10.00 20.97 -13.53
N GLY A 979 9.12 21.95 -13.61
CA GLY A 979 8.03 22.15 -12.65
C GLY A 979 8.52 22.44 -11.23
N VAL A 980 8.04 21.66 -10.25
CA VAL A 980 8.32 21.88 -8.82
C VAL A 980 9.80 21.69 -8.45
N GLU A 981 10.51 20.78 -9.12
CA GLU A 981 11.94 20.57 -8.88
C GLU A 981 12.80 21.75 -9.36
N ALA A 982 12.46 22.31 -10.51
CA ALA A 982 13.11 23.53 -11.00
C ALA A 982 12.88 24.72 -10.04
N ALA A 983 11.67 24.85 -9.52
CA ALA A 983 11.33 25.86 -8.54
C ALA A 983 12.13 25.73 -7.25
N LYS A 984 12.29 24.52 -6.72
CA LYS A 984 13.11 24.23 -5.53
C LYS A 984 14.58 24.56 -5.76
N LEU A 985 15.13 24.19 -6.90
CA LEU A 985 16.53 24.49 -7.23
C LEU A 985 16.77 26.00 -7.39
N GLN A 986 15.80 26.72 -7.97
CA GLN A 986 15.88 28.18 -8.05
C GLN A 986 15.85 28.82 -6.65
N CYS A 987 14.98 28.34 -5.74
CA CYS A 987 14.97 28.76 -4.36
C CYS A 987 16.29 28.47 -3.65
N ALA A 988 16.91 27.30 -3.90
CA ALA A 988 18.20 26.95 -3.31
C ALA A 988 19.32 27.87 -3.78
N ARG A 989 19.37 28.24 -5.05
CA ARG A 989 20.33 29.22 -5.59
C ARG A 989 20.18 30.57 -4.89
N ALA A 990 18.95 31.06 -4.76
CA ALA A 990 18.66 32.31 -4.06
C ALA A 990 19.03 32.23 -2.58
N HIS A 991 18.78 31.10 -1.93
CA HIS A 991 19.16 30.86 -0.53
C HIS A 991 20.70 30.94 -0.35
N PHE A 992 21.45 30.12 -1.13
CA PHE A 992 22.92 30.10 -0.97
C PHE A 992 23.58 31.44 -1.35
N ALA A 993 23.07 32.12 -2.35
CA ALA A 993 23.52 33.49 -2.67
C ALA A 993 23.33 34.43 -1.47
N ALA A 994 22.20 34.35 -0.77
CA ALA A 994 21.91 35.22 0.37
C ALA A 994 22.71 34.86 1.62
N VAL A 995 22.88 33.56 1.93
CA VAL A 995 23.55 33.14 3.19
C VAL A 995 25.07 33.16 3.10
N SER A 996 25.65 32.97 1.89
CA SER A 996 27.10 32.94 1.68
C SER A 996 27.67 34.23 1.06
N GLY A 997 26.84 35.24 0.75
CA GLY A 997 27.31 36.43 0.00
C GLY A 997 27.75 36.12 -1.44
N GLY A 998 27.26 34.98 -2.04
CA GLY A 998 27.63 34.55 -3.38
C GLY A 998 28.82 33.59 -3.46
N GLU A 999 29.48 33.25 -2.34
CA GLU A 999 30.65 32.34 -2.33
C GLU A 999 30.30 30.88 -2.54
N VAL A 1000 29.05 30.47 -2.36
CA VAL A 1000 28.59 29.08 -2.60
C VAL A 1000 27.79 29.03 -3.88
N MET A 1001 28.25 28.23 -4.84
CA MET A 1001 27.49 27.88 -6.04
C MET A 1001 26.53 26.73 -5.78
N CYS A 1002 25.38 26.74 -6.43
CA CYS A 1002 24.37 25.68 -6.31
C CYS A 1002 23.82 25.26 -7.67
N GLY A 1003 23.78 23.96 -7.95
CA GLY A 1003 23.33 23.46 -9.23
C GLY A 1003 23.01 21.97 -9.28
N ALA A 1004 22.25 21.57 -10.29
CA ALA A 1004 22.08 20.17 -10.63
C ALA A 1004 23.24 19.76 -11.53
N VAL A 1005 23.84 18.61 -11.23
CA VAL A 1005 24.97 18.03 -11.98
C VAL A 1005 24.76 16.55 -12.22
N ARG A 1006 25.20 16.05 -13.37
CA ARG A 1006 25.11 14.64 -13.74
C ARG A 1006 26.29 13.83 -13.25
N ASP A 1007 27.48 14.43 -13.31
CA ASP A 1007 28.76 13.81 -13.02
C ASP A 1007 29.77 14.88 -12.57
N LEU A 1008 30.93 14.41 -12.17
CA LEU A 1008 32.02 15.30 -11.72
C LEU A 1008 32.56 16.19 -12.86
N ASP A 1009 32.56 15.70 -14.11
CA ASP A 1009 33.05 16.50 -15.25
C ASP A 1009 32.14 17.71 -15.53
N GLU A 1010 30.82 17.54 -15.34
CA GLU A 1010 29.88 18.66 -15.45
C GLU A 1010 30.08 19.67 -14.31
N LEU A 1011 30.31 19.18 -13.08
CA LEU A 1011 30.61 20.03 -11.94
C LEU A 1011 31.89 20.83 -12.18
N LEU A 1012 32.98 20.18 -12.59
CA LEU A 1012 34.26 20.86 -12.85
C LEU A 1012 34.17 21.87 -13.99
N ARG A 1013 33.28 21.65 -14.98
CA ARG A 1013 33.02 22.64 -16.05
C ARG A 1013 32.25 23.86 -15.58
N ILE A 1014 31.43 23.71 -14.53
CA ILE A 1014 30.67 24.81 -13.95
C ILE A 1014 31.55 25.67 -13.04
N VAL A 1015 32.50 25.01 -12.38
CA VAL A 1015 33.40 25.65 -11.40
C VAL A 1015 34.59 26.35 -12.08
N GLY A 1016 35.02 25.97 -13.29
CA GLY A 1016 36.13 26.54 -14.05
C GLY A 1016 37.06 25.53 -14.55
#